data_e6f5ca3fc78d83687ae39668861af310
#
_entry.id   e6f5ca3fc78d83687ae39668861af310
#
_cell.length_a   1.000
_cell.length_b   1.000
_cell.length_c   1.000
_cell.angle_alpha   90.00
_cell.angle_beta   90.00
_cell.angle_gamma   90.00
#
_symmetry.space_group_name_H-M   'P 1'
#
loop_
_entity.id
_entity.type
_entity.pdbx_description
1 polymer ?
#
loop_
_entity_poly.entity_id
_entity_poly.type
_entity_poly.pdbx_seq_one_letter_code
_entity_poly.pdbx_strand_id
1 'polypeptide(L)'
;VNTGSLPHLFARLAALERRIRAAVAARRAADTNPDDPFRGLYLSDEAIDALLATRREPFVPFQASAASGRLGRLAETAGLSGLDVELLLVALAPDVDSRFEQFYGYLNDDVTRRRATAGLALRLCGLPEASAAGRARLDPASPLRSAGLLVVDDRERPFLSRSLRVPDRVVGHLLGDDLLDATLVGVARVVDEVVPADAGRLHRALRAQVRLAYLRERPGGGARELAAAALRHAGFAVLEVDAARLRAEPDQHALTAAVLREAVSRHAGIVLGPVEDEPPLTALTHPAIPLVVFGPNVWDPRWSADPPLLHDAAPLPVADRAELWQARLGGGLAPGVDPAAATAHFVLGPGQIARAARAASVSALVDGGVVTSEHLRAGARSQNAAGLHRLARRVEPAVGWGDLVLPSGVTGLLHELAARARHRGQVIDEWRMRPGGGRGRGVTGLFAGDSGTGKTMSAEVIAASLGLDLYTVNLATVVDKYVGETEKNLERIFTEAAGVNGVLLFDEADAIFGKRSEVRDAHDRYANIESAYLLQRMETFDGIAVLATNLRANLDEAFTRRLDVVVDFPLPDEPLRRLLWDRCLGVTAPRADVDLDFLASAFELAGGHIRSAAVTAAYLAADAGGPVGMAEVVGAVAREYRKLGRLVGEREFGRYLGLAVADVGR
;
A
#
# COMPACT_ATOMS: atom_id res chain seq x y z
N VAL A 1 22.27 13.29 23.41
CA VAL A 1 22.97 14.42 22.78
C VAL A 1 24.45 14.11 22.86
N ASN A 2 25.10 13.86 21.72
CA ASN A 2 26.52 13.45 21.67
C ASN A 2 27.40 14.70 21.78
N THR A 3 27.68 15.15 23.01
CA THR A 3 28.40 16.38 23.34
C THR A 3 29.85 16.43 22.82
N GLY A 4 30.42 15.31 22.37
CA GLY A 4 31.77 15.24 21.82
C GLY A 4 31.93 15.55 20.32
N SER A 5 30.82 15.67 19.56
CA SER A 5 30.85 15.78 18.09
C SER A 5 31.20 17.19 17.60
N LEU A 6 30.60 18.22 18.19
CA LEU A 6 30.85 19.63 17.86
C LEU A 6 32.27 20.09 18.18
N PRO A 7 32.82 19.83 19.38
CA PRO A 7 34.21 20.19 19.68
C PRO A 7 35.23 19.65 18.68
N HIS A 8 35.01 18.43 18.18
CA HIS A 8 35.90 17.85 17.17
C HIS A 8 35.80 18.58 15.83
N LEU A 9 34.55 18.88 15.36
CA LEU A 9 34.33 19.65 14.14
C LEU A 9 34.99 21.02 14.21
N PHE A 10 34.81 21.76 15.31
CA PHE A 10 35.43 23.07 15.50
C PHE A 10 36.96 22.98 15.60
N ALA A 11 37.53 21.95 16.21
CA ALA A 11 38.96 21.73 16.21
C ALA A 11 39.52 21.51 14.79
N ARG A 12 38.78 20.81 13.92
CA ARG A 12 39.17 20.62 12.51
C ARG A 12 39.08 21.94 11.73
N LEU A 13 38.06 22.75 11.94
CA LEU A 13 37.90 24.07 11.32
C LEU A 13 39.01 25.03 11.80
N ALA A 14 39.40 25.00 13.07
CA ALA A 14 40.56 25.77 13.57
C ALA A 14 41.90 25.33 12.92
N ALA A 15 42.04 24.03 12.60
CA ALA A 15 43.20 23.56 11.85
C ALA A 15 43.19 24.07 10.39
N LEU A 16 42.00 24.12 9.76
CA LEU A 16 41.83 24.73 8.45
C LEU A 16 42.15 26.24 8.48
N GLU A 17 41.66 26.97 9.49
CA GLU A 17 41.97 28.40 9.66
C GLU A 17 43.47 28.67 9.71
N ARG A 18 44.25 27.84 10.41
CA ARG A 18 45.74 27.98 10.42
C ARG A 18 46.34 27.87 9.02
N ARG A 19 45.86 26.93 8.19
CA ARG A 19 46.29 26.78 6.79
C ARG A 19 45.92 27.99 5.93
N ILE A 20 44.71 28.50 6.12
CA ILE A 20 44.24 29.72 5.45
C ILE A 20 45.11 30.92 5.81
N ARG A 21 45.42 31.10 7.11
CA ARG A 21 46.35 32.14 7.58
C ARG A 21 47.71 32.05 6.92
N ALA A 22 48.25 30.83 6.78
CA ALA A 22 49.51 30.61 6.08
C ALA A 22 49.40 30.96 4.58
N ALA A 23 48.32 30.55 3.92
CA ALA A 23 48.09 30.88 2.51
C ALA A 23 47.90 32.40 2.28
N VAL A 24 47.22 33.10 3.22
CA VAL A 24 47.09 34.56 3.17
C VAL A 24 48.44 35.25 3.36
N ALA A 25 49.28 34.75 4.32
CA ALA A 25 50.60 35.29 4.54
C ALA A 25 51.52 35.09 3.31
N ALA A 26 51.52 33.90 2.72
CA ALA A 26 52.27 33.61 1.51
C ALA A 26 51.84 34.51 0.35
N ARG A 27 50.50 34.70 0.15
CA ARG A 27 49.99 35.59 -0.87
C ARG A 27 50.42 37.04 -0.64
N ARG A 28 50.35 37.55 0.60
CA ARG A 28 50.81 38.90 0.94
C ARG A 28 52.29 39.09 0.68
N ALA A 29 53.09 38.10 0.94
CA ALA A 29 54.53 38.13 0.71
C ALA A 29 54.88 38.19 -0.81
N ALA A 30 54.03 37.62 -1.66
CA ALA A 30 54.19 37.61 -3.10
C ALA A 30 53.53 38.81 -3.80
N ASP A 31 52.85 39.64 -3.04
CA ASP A 31 52.04 40.76 -3.56
C ASP A 31 52.91 42.01 -3.78
N THR A 32 52.96 42.48 -4.98
CA THR A 32 53.72 43.66 -5.36
C THR A 32 53.01 44.98 -5.12
N ASN A 33 51.68 44.96 -4.89
CA ASN A 33 50.87 46.15 -4.60
C ASN A 33 49.77 45.86 -3.52
N PRO A 34 50.18 45.73 -2.26
CA PRO A 34 49.28 45.31 -1.16
C PRO A 34 48.14 46.26 -0.83
N ASP A 35 48.24 47.53 -1.21
CA ASP A 35 47.31 48.63 -0.88
C ASP A 35 46.39 49.03 -2.03
N ASP A 36 46.26 48.26 -3.09
CA ASP A 36 45.37 48.52 -4.23
C ASP A 36 43.89 48.50 -3.77
N PRO A 37 43.19 49.68 -3.78
CA PRO A 37 41.79 49.79 -3.37
C PRO A 37 40.79 49.10 -4.26
N PHE A 38 41.20 48.71 -5.49
CA PHE A 38 40.35 48.05 -6.50
C PHE A 38 40.68 46.56 -6.65
N ARG A 39 41.44 46.05 -5.74
CA ARG A 39 41.85 44.64 -5.74
C ARG A 39 40.66 43.67 -5.91
N GLY A 40 40.81 42.73 -6.82
CA GLY A 40 39.77 41.73 -7.15
C GLY A 40 38.67 42.24 -8.09
N LEU A 41 38.72 43.51 -8.50
CA LEU A 41 37.78 44.09 -9.45
C LEU A 41 38.35 44.23 -10.87
N TYR A 42 39.69 44.34 -11.01
CA TYR A 42 40.39 44.35 -12.29
C TYR A 42 41.78 43.70 -12.16
N LEU A 43 42.40 43.34 -13.29
CA LEU A 43 43.78 42.87 -13.38
C LEU A 43 44.65 43.99 -13.98
N SER A 44 45.64 44.49 -13.23
CA SER A 44 46.62 45.44 -13.74
C SER A 44 47.75 44.70 -14.49
N ASP A 45 48.48 45.43 -15.34
CA ASP A 45 49.63 44.87 -16.06
C ASP A 45 50.70 44.39 -15.07
N GLU A 46 50.91 45.13 -13.95
CA GLU A 46 51.82 44.73 -12.88
C GLU A 46 51.38 43.43 -12.20
N ALA A 47 50.09 43.21 -12.04
CA ALA A 47 49.53 41.97 -11.49
C ALA A 47 49.76 40.78 -12.43
N ILE A 48 49.67 41.01 -13.73
CA ILE A 48 49.98 40.01 -14.77
C ILE A 48 51.47 39.71 -14.79
N ASP A 49 52.34 40.72 -14.72
CA ASP A 49 53.79 40.54 -14.67
C ASP A 49 54.24 39.79 -13.41
N ALA A 50 53.62 40.07 -12.28
CA ALA A 50 53.83 39.33 -11.04
C ALA A 50 53.41 37.86 -11.15
N LEU A 51 52.27 37.57 -11.82
CA LEU A 51 51.82 36.20 -12.09
C LEU A 51 52.81 35.45 -13.01
N LEU A 52 53.39 36.12 -13.99
CA LEU A 52 54.40 35.55 -14.88
C LEU A 52 55.72 35.28 -14.17
N ALA A 53 56.07 36.11 -13.18
CA ALA A 53 57.28 35.97 -12.37
C ALA A 53 57.15 34.98 -11.21
N THR A 54 55.93 34.66 -10.80
CA THR A 54 55.67 33.79 -9.63
C THR A 54 56.11 32.37 -9.89
N ARG A 55 57.15 31.91 -9.20
CA ARG A 55 57.50 30.49 -9.09
C ARG A 55 56.40 29.79 -8.29
N ARG A 56 55.88 28.68 -8.84
CA ARG A 56 54.97 27.81 -8.08
C ARG A 56 55.64 27.40 -6.78
N GLU A 57 55.01 27.75 -5.62
CA GLU A 57 55.50 27.37 -4.34
C GLU A 57 55.61 25.85 -4.15
N PRO A 58 56.61 25.35 -3.43
CA PRO A 58 56.71 23.94 -3.15
C PRO A 58 55.49 23.48 -2.31
N PHE A 59 54.93 22.40 -2.77
CA PHE A 59 53.79 21.71 -2.18
C PHE A 59 54.16 21.22 -0.77
N VAL A 60 53.35 21.57 0.25
CA VAL A 60 53.43 21.02 1.60
C VAL A 60 52.43 19.89 1.73
N PRO A 61 52.88 18.65 1.87
CA PRO A 61 51.98 17.52 2.01
C PRO A 61 51.08 17.66 3.25
N PHE A 62 49.80 17.44 3.05
CA PHE A 62 48.82 17.44 4.12
C PHE A 62 48.87 16.11 4.90
N GLN A 63 48.90 16.17 6.23
CA GLN A 63 48.76 15.00 7.10
C GLN A 63 47.31 14.89 7.56
N ALA A 64 46.58 13.87 7.07
CA ALA A 64 45.22 13.59 7.46
C ALA A 64 45.15 13.18 8.95
N SER A 65 44.33 13.85 9.72
CA SER A 65 43.97 13.42 11.07
C SER A 65 42.66 12.65 11.07
N ALA A 66 42.54 11.64 11.92
CA ALA A 66 41.31 10.82 11.99
C ALA A 66 40.09 11.67 12.34
N ALA A 67 38.99 11.46 11.61
CA ALA A 67 37.71 12.07 11.91
C ALA A 67 37.02 11.30 13.05
N SER A 68 36.29 12.00 13.92
CA SER A 68 35.50 11.41 15.00
C SER A 68 34.11 12.06 15.14
N GLY A 69 33.26 11.53 15.97
CA GLY A 69 31.91 12.05 16.16
C GLY A 69 31.03 11.87 14.92
N ARG A 70 30.16 12.84 14.63
CA ARG A 70 29.27 12.82 13.44
C ARG A 70 30.05 12.86 12.14
N LEU A 71 31.10 13.67 12.07
CA LEU A 71 31.99 13.76 10.92
C LEU A 71 32.68 12.42 10.65
N GLY A 72 33.16 11.74 11.72
CA GLY A 72 33.79 10.42 11.61
C GLY A 72 32.82 9.36 11.09
N ARG A 73 31.62 9.27 11.65
CA ARG A 73 30.61 8.35 11.19
C ARG A 73 30.19 8.62 9.75
N LEU A 74 30.00 9.89 9.38
CA LEU A 74 29.70 10.27 8.02
C LEU A 74 30.80 9.83 7.05
N ALA A 75 32.06 10.06 7.42
CA ALA A 75 33.22 9.67 6.63
C ALA A 75 33.32 8.15 6.45
N GLU A 76 33.09 7.40 7.53
CA GLU A 76 33.08 5.93 7.50
C GLU A 76 31.95 5.40 6.62
N THR A 77 30.73 5.90 6.83
CA THR A 77 29.55 5.46 6.06
C THR A 77 29.68 5.80 4.57
N ALA A 78 30.16 7.00 4.23
CA ALA A 78 30.33 7.42 2.85
C ALA A 78 31.62 6.89 2.19
N GLY A 79 32.48 6.19 2.93
CA GLY A 79 33.78 5.71 2.42
C GLY A 79 34.76 6.84 2.07
N LEU A 80 34.74 7.94 2.84
CA LEU A 80 35.57 9.11 2.59
C LEU A 80 37.03 8.84 3.02
N SER A 81 37.96 9.18 2.14
CA SER A 81 39.37 9.27 2.51
C SER A 81 39.66 10.51 3.36
N GLY A 82 40.82 10.58 4.00
CA GLY A 82 41.23 11.78 4.72
C GLY A 82 41.23 13.04 3.87
N LEU A 83 41.55 12.94 2.57
CA LEU A 83 41.49 14.05 1.62
C LEU A 83 40.05 14.47 1.34
N ASP A 84 39.12 13.53 1.21
CA ASP A 84 37.72 13.84 1.01
C ASP A 84 37.13 14.61 2.21
N VAL A 85 37.51 14.21 3.43
CA VAL A 85 37.08 14.91 4.64
C VAL A 85 37.61 16.35 4.65
N GLU A 86 38.86 16.59 4.24
CA GLU A 86 39.40 17.94 4.16
C GLU A 86 38.73 18.80 3.09
N LEU A 87 38.48 18.24 1.92
CA LEU A 87 37.72 18.93 0.86
C LEU A 87 36.32 19.29 1.34
N LEU A 88 35.68 18.37 2.09
CA LEU A 88 34.34 18.63 2.70
C LEU A 88 34.43 19.77 3.72
N LEU A 89 35.46 19.78 4.61
CA LEU A 89 35.65 20.82 5.60
C LEU A 89 35.94 22.18 4.96
N VAL A 90 36.75 22.22 3.90
CA VAL A 90 37.02 23.47 3.15
C VAL A 90 35.71 24.02 2.53
N ALA A 91 34.87 23.15 1.97
CA ALA A 91 33.61 23.58 1.39
C ALA A 91 32.57 23.97 2.46
N LEU A 92 32.59 23.32 3.65
CA LEU A 92 31.69 23.54 4.78
C LEU A 92 31.95 24.85 5.53
N ALA A 93 33.20 25.28 5.61
CA ALA A 93 33.65 26.32 6.52
C ALA A 93 32.83 27.63 6.43
N PRO A 94 32.46 28.17 5.25
CA PRO A 94 31.67 29.39 5.16
C PRO A 94 30.24 29.26 5.73
N ASP A 95 29.67 28.04 5.69
CA ASP A 95 28.31 27.80 6.20
C ASP A 95 28.28 27.63 7.73
N VAL A 96 29.47 27.51 8.37
CA VAL A 96 29.60 27.41 9.84
C VAL A 96 30.12 28.71 10.46
N ASP A 97 31.00 29.44 9.77
CA ASP A 97 31.61 30.68 10.24
C ASP A 97 31.80 31.66 9.06
N SER A 98 31.08 32.77 9.09
CA SER A 98 31.07 33.78 8.02
C SER A 98 32.43 34.44 7.72
N ARG A 99 33.40 34.37 8.66
CA ARG A 99 34.76 34.86 8.41
C ARG A 99 35.43 34.16 7.24
N PHE A 100 35.08 32.89 7.00
CA PHE A 100 35.63 32.11 5.89
C PHE A 100 35.15 32.64 4.52
N GLU A 101 34.00 33.28 4.44
CA GLU A 101 33.53 33.93 3.22
C GLU A 101 34.54 35.03 2.78
N GLN A 102 35.01 35.84 3.73
CA GLN A 102 35.96 36.90 3.45
C GLN A 102 37.34 36.33 3.09
N PHE A 103 37.80 35.31 3.80
CA PHE A 103 39.05 34.65 3.49
C PHE A 103 39.05 34.04 2.08
N TYR A 104 37.94 33.43 1.67
CA TYR A 104 37.84 32.82 0.36
C TYR A 104 37.73 33.87 -0.76
N GLY A 105 36.97 34.97 -0.54
CA GLY A 105 36.96 36.11 -1.45
C GLY A 105 38.37 36.65 -1.71
N TYR A 106 39.17 36.83 -0.63
CA TYR A 106 40.55 37.28 -0.75
C TYR A 106 41.44 36.27 -1.48
N LEU A 107 41.36 34.96 -1.15
CA LEU A 107 42.21 33.92 -1.75
C LEU A 107 41.79 33.54 -3.20
N ASN A 108 40.55 33.79 -3.58
CA ASN A 108 40.07 33.65 -4.98
C ASN A 108 40.36 34.88 -5.86
N ASP A 109 40.85 35.97 -5.24
CA ASP A 109 41.03 37.26 -5.91
C ASP A 109 39.74 37.84 -6.49
N ASP A 110 38.63 37.58 -5.81
CA ASP A 110 37.31 37.98 -6.27
C ASP A 110 36.37 38.06 -5.03
N VAL A 111 36.02 39.30 -4.65
CA VAL A 111 35.20 39.57 -3.46
C VAL A 111 33.79 38.98 -3.55
N THR A 112 33.34 38.63 -4.76
CA THR A 112 32.02 37.99 -4.98
C THR A 112 32.07 36.48 -4.77
N ARG A 113 33.27 35.87 -4.79
CA ARG A 113 33.47 34.41 -4.62
C ARG A 113 33.68 34.03 -3.18
N ARG A 114 32.61 34.02 -2.42
CA ARG A 114 32.61 33.76 -0.98
C ARG A 114 32.69 32.27 -0.61
N ARG A 115 32.64 31.37 -1.60
CA ARG A 115 32.84 29.92 -1.44
C ARG A 115 34.19 29.49 -1.99
N ALA A 116 34.73 28.39 -1.48
CA ALA A 116 35.94 27.82 -2.02
C ALA A 116 35.72 27.37 -3.46
N THR A 117 36.62 27.74 -4.35
CA THR A 117 36.69 27.16 -5.69
C THR A 117 37.42 25.80 -5.65
N ALA A 118 37.22 24.96 -6.67
CA ALA A 118 37.94 23.68 -6.78
C ALA A 118 39.46 23.87 -6.69
N GLY A 119 39.99 24.90 -7.40
CA GLY A 119 41.44 25.23 -7.35
C GLY A 119 41.90 25.63 -5.94
N LEU A 120 41.16 26.53 -5.28
CA LEU A 120 41.46 26.94 -3.91
C LEU A 120 41.38 25.76 -2.93
N ALA A 121 40.37 24.92 -3.06
CA ALA A 121 40.23 23.74 -2.19
C ALA A 121 41.41 22.75 -2.34
N LEU A 122 41.83 22.48 -3.58
CA LEU A 122 42.99 21.64 -3.84
C LEU A 122 44.25 22.24 -3.20
N ARG A 123 44.53 23.54 -3.36
CA ARG A 123 45.67 24.24 -2.75
C ARG A 123 45.61 24.16 -1.22
N LEU A 124 44.46 24.45 -0.61
CA LEU A 124 44.33 24.37 0.86
C LEU A 124 44.46 22.94 1.41
N CYS A 125 44.14 21.94 0.60
CA CYS A 125 44.43 20.53 0.93
C CYS A 125 45.86 20.10 0.56
N GLY A 126 46.71 21.04 0.14
CA GLY A 126 48.10 20.78 -0.18
C GLY A 126 48.28 19.99 -1.48
N LEU A 127 47.41 20.11 -2.45
CA LEU A 127 47.48 19.47 -3.76
C LEU A 127 47.76 20.48 -4.86
N PRO A 128 48.57 20.12 -5.87
CA PRO A 128 48.71 20.94 -7.07
C PRO A 128 47.36 21.03 -7.81
N GLU A 129 47.04 22.16 -8.37
CA GLU A 129 45.82 22.37 -9.19
C GLU A 129 45.72 21.40 -10.38
N ALA A 130 46.84 20.98 -10.92
CA ALA A 130 46.97 20.01 -12.02
C ALA A 130 46.90 18.54 -11.53
N SER A 131 46.65 18.29 -10.22
CA SER A 131 46.58 16.93 -9.67
C SER A 131 45.40 16.15 -10.22
N ALA A 132 45.66 15.08 -10.98
CA ALA A 132 44.63 14.15 -11.43
C ALA A 132 43.92 13.46 -10.27
N ALA A 133 44.69 13.07 -9.21
CA ALA A 133 44.12 12.47 -8.01
C ALA A 133 43.21 13.42 -7.24
N GLY A 134 43.56 14.72 -7.15
CA GLY A 134 42.72 15.74 -6.53
C GLY A 134 41.43 15.97 -7.33
N ARG A 135 41.53 16.03 -8.65
CA ARG A 135 40.35 16.17 -9.55
C ARG A 135 39.40 14.99 -9.45
N ALA A 136 39.93 13.76 -9.37
CA ALA A 136 39.15 12.54 -9.20
C ALA A 136 38.29 12.56 -7.92
N ARG A 137 38.67 13.29 -6.87
CA ARG A 137 37.87 13.44 -5.64
C ARG A 137 36.65 14.36 -5.81
N LEU A 138 36.63 15.15 -6.85
CA LEU A 138 35.52 16.06 -7.23
C LEU A 138 34.73 15.55 -8.44
N ASP A 139 35.03 14.34 -8.94
CA ASP A 139 34.30 13.68 -10.01
C ASP A 139 32.89 13.28 -9.53
N PRO A 140 31.86 13.29 -10.41
CA PRO A 140 30.51 12.82 -10.06
C PRO A 140 30.46 11.43 -9.40
N ALA A 141 31.34 10.52 -9.80
CA ALA A 141 31.42 9.16 -9.24
C ALA A 141 32.22 9.08 -7.91
N SER A 142 32.83 10.18 -7.46
CA SER A 142 33.59 10.20 -6.19
C SER A 142 32.66 10.03 -4.97
N PRO A 143 33.13 9.46 -3.86
CA PRO A 143 32.32 9.25 -2.64
C PRO A 143 31.66 10.53 -2.12
N LEU A 144 32.33 11.68 -2.20
CA LEU A 144 31.76 12.97 -1.77
C LEU A 144 30.53 13.36 -2.60
N ARG A 145 30.56 13.12 -3.89
CA ARG A 145 29.51 13.58 -4.80
C ARG A 145 28.42 12.53 -5.02
N SER A 146 28.81 11.26 -5.15
CA SER A 146 27.85 10.16 -5.27
C SER A 146 26.96 10.02 -4.03
N ALA A 147 27.49 10.29 -2.84
CA ALA A 147 26.71 10.34 -1.60
C ALA A 147 25.93 11.67 -1.40
N GLY A 148 26.03 12.61 -2.33
CA GLY A 148 25.33 13.91 -2.24
C GLY A 148 25.86 14.84 -1.14
N LEU A 149 27.10 14.65 -0.66
CA LEU A 149 27.70 15.43 0.44
C LEU A 149 28.36 16.73 -0.05
N LEU A 150 28.73 16.78 -1.31
CA LEU A 150 29.36 17.94 -1.94
C LEU A 150 28.77 18.20 -3.31
N VAL A 151 28.45 19.46 -3.60
CA VAL A 151 28.01 19.93 -4.90
C VAL A 151 29.11 20.78 -5.53
N VAL A 152 29.35 20.60 -6.82
CA VAL A 152 30.21 21.44 -7.64
C VAL A 152 29.31 22.27 -8.54
N ASP A 153 29.12 23.52 -8.15
CA ASP A 153 28.29 24.50 -8.85
C ASP A 153 29.03 25.16 -10.04
N ASP A 154 28.40 26.07 -10.75
CA ASP A 154 28.99 26.85 -11.86
C ASP A 154 29.58 25.98 -12.98
N ARG A 155 28.84 24.99 -13.47
CA ARG A 155 29.31 23.99 -14.47
C ARG A 155 29.83 24.64 -15.77
N GLU A 156 29.38 25.83 -16.12
CA GLU A 156 29.79 26.59 -17.28
C GLU A 156 31.22 27.16 -17.13
N ARG A 157 31.72 27.27 -15.89
CA ARG A 157 33.08 27.79 -15.66
C ARG A 157 34.14 26.71 -15.81
N PRO A 158 35.41 27.12 -16.09
CA PRO A 158 36.55 26.19 -16.02
C PRO A 158 36.60 25.46 -14.70
N PHE A 159 37.01 24.20 -14.69
CA PHE A 159 36.93 23.31 -13.51
C PHE A 159 37.49 23.93 -12.23
N LEU A 160 38.69 24.54 -12.31
CA LEU A 160 39.35 25.12 -11.13
C LEU A 160 38.60 26.33 -10.54
N SER A 161 37.77 26.98 -11.34
CA SER A 161 36.97 28.14 -10.91
C SER A 161 35.54 27.78 -10.49
N ARG A 162 35.18 26.51 -10.49
CA ARG A 162 33.86 26.01 -10.01
C ARG A 162 33.79 26.09 -8.50
N SER A 163 32.65 26.56 -7.98
CA SER A 163 32.42 26.69 -6.54
C SER A 163 32.05 25.34 -5.92
N LEU A 164 32.55 25.12 -4.70
CA LEU A 164 32.19 23.96 -3.89
C LEU A 164 31.18 24.36 -2.83
N ARG A 165 30.08 23.59 -2.73
CA ARG A 165 29.00 23.82 -1.76
C ARG A 165 28.63 22.53 -1.05
N VAL A 166 28.47 22.63 0.27
CA VAL A 166 27.89 21.56 1.08
C VAL A 166 26.37 21.80 1.18
N PRO A 167 25.52 20.81 0.93
CA PRO A 167 24.06 20.96 1.11
C PRO A 167 23.71 21.30 2.55
N ASP A 168 22.75 22.19 2.77
CA ASP A 168 22.34 22.69 4.08
C ASP A 168 21.98 21.56 5.06
N ARG A 169 21.37 20.48 4.53
CA ARG A 169 21.06 19.30 5.34
C ARG A 169 22.30 18.62 5.93
N VAL A 170 23.41 18.56 5.18
CA VAL A 170 24.68 18.00 5.65
C VAL A 170 25.30 18.93 6.70
N VAL A 171 25.24 20.24 6.46
CA VAL A 171 25.66 21.25 7.45
C VAL A 171 24.88 21.06 8.75
N GLY A 172 23.56 21.05 8.68
CA GLY A 172 22.68 20.83 9.84
C GLY A 172 23.01 19.54 10.59
N HIS A 173 23.17 18.42 9.86
CA HIS A 173 23.55 17.13 10.47
C HIS A 173 24.88 17.22 11.24
N LEU A 174 25.90 17.82 10.65
CA LEU A 174 27.21 17.97 11.32
C LEU A 174 27.16 18.89 12.53
N LEU A 175 26.27 19.88 12.51
CA LEU A 175 26.01 20.78 13.64
C LEU A 175 25.07 20.18 14.71
N GLY A 176 24.49 19.02 14.47
CA GLY A 176 23.67 18.32 15.47
C GLY A 176 22.18 18.28 15.20
N ASP A 177 21.74 18.77 14.05
CA ASP A 177 20.33 18.68 13.63
C ASP A 177 19.99 17.28 13.09
N ASP A 178 18.98 16.66 13.69
CA ASP A 178 18.49 15.34 13.33
C ASP A 178 17.11 15.39 12.62
N LEU A 179 16.63 16.57 12.22
CA LEU A 179 15.42 16.69 11.41
C LEU A 179 15.61 16.04 10.03
N LEU A 180 14.54 15.54 9.46
CA LEU A 180 14.55 15.02 8.10
C LEU A 180 14.75 16.18 7.10
N ASP A 181 15.45 15.92 5.99
CA ASP A 181 15.54 16.88 4.88
C ASP A 181 14.13 17.35 4.47
N ALA A 182 13.91 18.65 4.45
CA ALA A 182 12.60 19.24 4.16
C ALA A 182 12.04 18.81 2.79
N THR A 183 12.91 18.52 1.82
CA THR A 183 12.50 18.03 0.49
C THR A 183 11.94 16.62 0.51
N LEU A 184 12.21 15.85 1.57
CA LEU A 184 11.73 14.48 1.74
C LEU A 184 10.43 14.38 2.53
N VAL A 185 9.91 15.50 3.04
CA VAL A 185 8.65 15.51 3.80
C VAL A 185 7.50 15.01 2.91
N GLY A 186 6.80 13.98 3.38
CA GLY A 186 5.74 13.32 2.62
C GLY A 186 6.21 12.20 1.69
N VAL A 187 7.47 12.14 1.29
CA VAL A 187 8.05 11.08 0.45
C VAL A 187 8.78 10.02 1.28
N ALA A 188 9.49 10.46 2.33
CA ALA A 188 10.24 9.57 3.20
C ALA A 188 9.95 9.84 4.68
N ARG A 189 10.25 8.86 5.53
CA ARG A 189 10.19 8.99 6.99
C ARG A 189 11.26 8.16 7.68
N VAL A 190 11.73 8.66 8.82
CA VAL A 190 12.57 7.86 9.72
C VAL A 190 11.66 7.00 10.60
N VAL A 191 12.00 5.72 10.72
CA VAL A 191 11.23 4.76 11.52
C VAL A 191 11.95 4.56 12.85
N ASP A 192 11.36 5.05 13.94
CA ASP A 192 11.93 4.93 15.30
C ASP A 192 11.49 3.63 15.99
N GLU A 193 10.20 3.29 15.89
CA GLU A 193 9.64 2.06 16.41
C GLU A 193 9.51 1.01 15.32
N VAL A 194 10.10 -0.15 15.54
CA VAL A 194 10.03 -1.29 14.63
C VAL A 194 9.16 -2.38 15.24
N VAL A 195 8.16 -2.83 14.46
CA VAL A 195 7.34 -3.98 14.85
C VAL A 195 8.21 -5.24 14.80
N PRO A 196 8.21 -6.07 15.85
CA PRO A 196 8.94 -7.34 15.82
C PRO A 196 8.50 -8.20 14.64
N ALA A 197 9.46 -8.76 13.92
CA ALA A 197 9.26 -9.67 12.80
C ALA A 197 10.42 -10.67 12.74
N ASP A 198 10.16 -11.89 12.32
CA ASP A 198 11.26 -12.86 12.08
C ASP A 198 12.03 -12.51 10.82
N ALA A 199 13.02 -11.68 11.03
CA ALA A 199 13.91 -11.18 9.98
C ALA A 199 15.20 -12.02 9.81
N GLY A 200 15.27 -13.22 10.39
CA GLY A 200 16.53 -13.96 10.54
C GLY A 200 17.29 -14.20 9.24
N ARG A 201 16.63 -14.51 8.13
CA ARG A 201 17.29 -14.69 6.83
C ARG A 201 17.83 -13.39 6.27
N LEU A 202 17.02 -12.33 6.27
CA LEU A 202 17.41 -11.01 5.76
C LEU A 202 18.49 -10.39 6.63
N HIS A 203 18.37 -10.48 7.96
CA HIS A 203 19.40 -10.03 8.90
C HIS A 203 20.77 -10.70 8.63
N ARG A 204 20.80 -12.04 8.46
CA ARG A 204 22.06 -12.75 8.13
C ARG A 204 22.66 -12.27 6.82
N ALA A 205 21.82 -12.02 5.79
CA ALA A 205 22.30 -11.51 4.51
C ALA A 205 22.91 -10.11 4.64
N LEU A 206 22.25 -9.21 5.36
CA LEU A 206 22.75 -7.85 5.62
C LEU A 206 24.12 -7.88 6.35
N ARG A 207 24.27 -8.77 7.32
CA ARG A 207 25.56 -8.98 8.00
C ARG A 207 26.63 -9.59 7.09
N ALA A 208 26.23 -10.39 6.12
CA ALA A 208 27.11 -10.92 5.07
C ALA A 208 27.37 -9.92 3.93
N GLN A 209 27.11 -8.63 4.16
CA GLN A 209 27.35 -7.53 3.21
C GLN A 209 26.45 -7.56 1.94
N VAL A 210 25.33 -8.29 1.93
CA VAL A 210 24.33 -8.16 0.88
C VAL A 210 23.68 -6.77 1.02
N ARG A 211 23.77 -5.95 -0.03
CA ARG A 211 23.31 -4.56 0.02
C ARG A 211 22.01 -4.33 -0.75
N LEU A 212 21.58 -5.28 -1.58
CA LEU A 212 20.31 -5.23 -2.29
C LEU A 212 19.46 -6.45 -1.93
N ALA A 213 18.24 -6.21 -1.46
CA ALA A 213 17.26 -7.26 -1.22
C ALA A 213 15.90 -6.85 -1.81
N TYR A 214 15.15 -7.84 -2.29
CA TYR A 214 13.79 -7.67 -2.75
C TYR A 214 12.86 -8.58 -1.95
N LEU A 215 11.83 -7.98 -1.34
CA LEU A 215 10.80 -8.68 -0.60
C LEU A 215 9.51 -8.69 -1.42
N ARG A 216 9.12 -9.87 -1.90
CA ARG A 216 7.82 -10.00 -2.53
C ARG A 216 6.74 -10.03 -1.44
N GLU A 217 5.89 -9.01 -1.41
CA GLU A 217 4.82 -8.90 -0.44
C GLU A 217 3.56 -9.63 -0.93
N ARG A 218 3.09 -10.58 -0.13
CA ARG A 218 1.78 -11.20 -0.34
C ARG A 218 0.72 -10.47 0.47
N PRO A 219 -0.57 -10.55 0.09
CA PRO A 219 -1.65 -9.98 0.91
C PRO A 219 -1.53 -10.42 2.37
N GLY A 220 -1.58 -9.46 3.30
CA GLY A 220 -1.34 -9.70 4.72
C GLY A 220 0.11 -9.92 5.12
N GLY A 221 1.06 -9.78 4.19
CA GLY A 221 2.49 -9.79 4.49
C GLY A 221 2.92 -8.54 5.23
N GLY A 222 4.14 -8.59 5.75
CA GLY A 222 4.77 -7.50 6.49
C GLY A 222 6.14 -7.18 5.93
N ALA A 223 6.27 -7.03 4.60
CA ALA A 223 7.55 -6.80 3.94
C ALA A 223 8.26 -5.54 4.48
N ARG A 224 7.51 -4.48 4.71
CA ARG A 224 7.98 -3.23 5.30
C ARG A 224 8.55 -3.44 6.70
N GLU A 225 7.78 -4.10 7.56
CA GLU A 225 8.14 -4.36 8.95
C GLU A 225 9.30 -5.35 9.05
N LEU A 226 9.32 -6.37 8.19
CA LEU A 226 10.40 -7.32 8.06
C LEU A 226 11.71 -6.62 7.64
N ALA A 227 11.65 -5.74 6.65
CA ALA A 227 12.80 -4.94 6.21
C ALA A 227 13.32 -4.05 7.35
N ALA A 228 12.42 -3.33 8.03
CA ALA A 228 12.77 -2.45 9.14
C ALA A 228 13.41 -3.22 10.30
N ALA A 229 12.84 -4.37 10.69
CA ALA A 229 13.39 -5.23 11.74
C ALA A 229 14.76 -5.76 11.37
N ALA A 230 14.96 -6.24 10.14
CA ALA A 230 16.24 -6.75 9.67
C ALA A 230 17.34 -5.68 9.71
N LEU A 231 17.05 -4.47 9.24
CA LEU A 231 17.95 -3.33 9.24
C LEU A 231 18.34 -2.91 10.66
N ARG A 232 17.37 -2.81 11.57
CA ARG A 232 17.64 -2.47 12.99
C ARG A 232 18.52 -3.52 13.66
N HIS A 233 18.23 -4.80 13.47
CA HIS A 233 19.06 -5.88 14.00
C HIS A 233 20.48 -5.88 13.41
N ALA A 234 20.64 -5.42 12.17
CA ALA A 234 21.93 -5.26 11.53
C ALA A 234 22.69 -3.99 11.94
N GLY A 235 22.09 -3.13 12.80
CA GLY A 235 22.72 -1.92 13.34
C GLY A 235 22.49 -0.65 12.53
N PHE A 236 21.57 -0.68 11.54
CA PHE A 236 21.22 0.48 10.75
C PHE A 236 20.01 1.22 11.33
N ALA A 237 19.97 2.55 11.22
CA ALA A 237 18.72 3.28 11.28
C ALA A 237 17.84 2.90 10.07
N VAL A 238 16.56 3.25 10.08
CA VAL A 238 15.64 2.89 8.99
C VAL A 238 15.06 4.15 8.37
N LEU A 239 15.28 4.32 7.06
CA LEU A 239 14.68 5.36 6.25
C LEU A 239 13.69 4.68 5.29
N GLU A 240 12.40 4.87 5.55
CA GLU A 240 11.33 4.37 4.71
C GLU A 240 10.99 5.38 3.62
N VAL A 241 10.87 4.92 2.37
CA VAL A 241 10.59 5.74 1.19
C VAL A 241 9.36 5.18 0.47
N ASP A 242 8.38 6.03 0.25
CA ASP A 242 7.19 5.72 -0.54
C ASP A 242 7.52 5.82 -2.03
N ALA A 243 7.55 4.67 -2.71
CA ALA A 243 7.94 4.58 -4.11
C ALA A 243 6.95 5.31 -5.04
N ALA A 244 5.65 5.29 -4.73
CA ALA A 244 4.65 5.95 -5.55
C ALA A 244 4.76 7.47 -5.45
N ARG A 245 4.97 8.00 -4.25
CA ARG A 245 5.18 9.43 -4.02
C ARG A 245 6.49 9.92 -4.63
N LEU A 246 7.57 9.14 -4.46
CA LEU A 246 8.86 9.46 -5.09
C LEU A 246 8.73 9.56 -6.62
N ARG A 247 7.94 8.65 -7.23
CA ARG A 247 7.71 8.64 -8.69
C ARG A 247 6.82 9.81 -9.16
N ALA A 248 5.89 10.26 -8.32
CA ALA A 248 4.96 11.35 -8.66
C ALA A 248 5.63 12.74 -8.67
N GLU A 249 6.81 12.87 -8.09
CA GLU A 249 7.51 14.16 -8.00
C GLU A 249 8.23 14.52 -9.30
N PRO A 250 8.24 15.82 -9.69
CA PRO A 250 8.83 16.25 -10.96
C PRO A 250 10.35 16.05 -11.06
N ASP A 251 11.08 16.24 -9.95
CA ASP A 251 12.54 16.10 -9.89
C ASP A 251 12.94 14.85 -9.07
N GLN A 252 12.70 13.69 -9.66
CA GLN A 252 13.06 12.40 -9.06
C GLN A 252 14.57 12.28 -8.81
N HIS A 253 15.40 12.89 -9.67
CA HIS A 253 16.85 12.82 -9.54
C HIS A 253 17.33 13.56 -8.28
N ALA A 254 16.84 14.77 -8.04
CA ALA A 254 17.17 15.53 -6.82
C ALA A 254 16.66 14.83 -5.56
N LEU A 255 15.47 14.24 -5.61
CA LEU A 255 14.91 13.51 -4.47
C LEU A 255 15.65 12.22 -4.16
N THR A 256 16.01 11.42 -5.16
CA THR A 256 16.83 10.21 -4.94
C THR A 256 18.19 10.55 -4.35
N ALA A 257 18.82 11.63 -4.82
CA ALA A 257 20.05 12.14 -4.22
C ALA A 257 19.85 12.61 -2.77
N ALA A 258 18.71 13.22 -2.44
CA ALA A 258 18.38 13.62 -1.07
C ALA A 258 18.12 12.40 -0.17
N VAL A 259 17.43 11.36 -0.65
CA VAL A 259 17.21 10.09 0.06
C VAL A 259 18.56 9.43 0.38
N LEU A 260 19.43 9.30 -0.60
CA LEU A 260 20.74 8.69 -0.39
C LEU A 260 21.60 9.50 0.60
N ARG A 261 21.62 10.83 0.47
CA ARG A 261 22.31 11.75 1.39
C ARG A 261 21.80 11.59 2.83
N GLU A 262 20.47 11.50 3.03
CA GLU A 262 19.88 11.31 4.34
C GLU A 262 20.24 9.94 4.91
N ALA A 263 20.19 8.88 4.08
CA ALA A 263 20.56 7.52 4.48
C ALA A 263 22.03 7.44 4.91
N VAL A 264 22.93 8.05 4.13
CA VAL A 264 24.38 8.11 4.47
C VAL A 264 24.62 8.91 5.75
N SER A 265 23.98 10.09 5.90
CA SER A 265 24.15 10.94 7.08
C SER A 265 23.70 10.25 8.37
N ARG A 266 22.63 9.45 8.32
CA ARG A 266 22.08 8.73 9.48
C ARG A 266 22.62 7.32 9.68
N HIS A 267 23.45 6.83 8.79
CA HIS A 267 23.80 5.40 8.72
C HIS A 267 22.53 4.55 8.68
N ALA A 268 21.60 4.89 7.79
CA ALA A 268 20.29 4.26 7.66
C ALA A 268 20.23 3.34 6.45
N GLY A 269 19.64 2.16 6.62
CA GLY A 269 19.19 1.36 5.47
C GLY A 269 17.91 1.94 4.88
N ILE A 270 17.78 1.85 3.57
CA ILE A 270 16.62 2.36 2.82
C ILE A 270 15.61 1.22 2.64
N VAL A 271 14.35 1.47 2.99
CA VAL A 271 13.20 0.60 2.70
C VAL A 271 12.35 1.30 1.66
N LEU A 272 12.38 0.81 0.42
CA LEU A 272 11.68 1.43 -0.72
C LEU A 272 10.47 0.59 -1.13
N GLY A 273 9.29 1.18 -1.15
CA GLY A 273 8.11 0.51 -1.68
C GLY A 273 6.77 1.07 -1.20
N PRO A 274 5.65 0.43 -1.61
CA PRO A 274 5.61 -0.68 -2.55
C PRO A 274 6.00 -0.27 -3.98
N VAL A 275 6.72 -1.16 -4.71
CA VAL A 275 7.06 -0.95 -6.12
C VAL A 275 6.22 -1.87 -7.00
N GLU A 276 5.63 -1.31 -8.05
CA GLU A 276 4.87 -2.05 -9.06
C GLU A 276 5.65 -2.19 -10.36
N ASP A 277 6.51 -1.20 -10.65
CA ASP A 277 7.37 -1.11 -11.82
C ASP A 277 8.84 -0.92 -11.41
N GLU A 278 9.73 -0.74 -12.40
CA GLU A 278 11.15 -0.54 -12.21
C GLU A 278 11.46 0.61 -11.24
N PRO A 279 12.10 0.32 -10.09
CA PRO A 279 12.51 1.34 -9.13
C PRO A 279 13.83 2.03 -9.53
N PRO A 280 14.13 3.23 -9.03
CA PRO A 280 15.35 3.99 -9.36
C PRO A 280 16.59 3.44 -8.62
N LEU A 281 16.91 2.15 -8.83
CA LEU A 281 17.95 1.43 -8.08
C LEU A 281 19.33 2.08 -8.20
N THR A 282 19.75 2.41 -9.44
CA THR A 282 21.08 2.97 -9.71
C THR A 282 21.35 4.24 -8.90
N ALA A 283 20.32 5.08 -8.69
CA ALA A 283 20.46 6.33 -7.94
C ALA A 283 20.43 6.11 -6.41
N LEU A 284 19.91 4.98 -5.92
CA LEU A 284 19.78 4.67 -4.50
C LEU A 284 20.80 3.65 -3.99
N THR A 285 21.55 3.00 -4.88
CA THR A 285 22.54 1.99 -4.52
C THR A 285 23.81 2.65 -3.97
N HIS A 286 24.28 2.17 -2.81
CA HIS A 286 25.50 2.63 -2.18
C HIS A 286 26.23 1.46 -1.49
N PRO A 287 27.58 1.36 -1.55
CA PRO A 287 28.30 0.21 -1.00
C PRO A 287 28.09 -0.04 0.50
N ALA A 288 27.86 1.01 1.27
CA ALA A 288 27.70 0.91 2.72
C ALA A 288 26.23 0.91 3.18
N ILE A 289 25.29 1.32 2.33
CA ILE A 289 23.88 1.49 2.69
C ILE A 289 23.06 0.34 2.10
N PRO A 290 22.41 -0.49 2.93
CA PRO A 290 21.49 -1.50 2.43
C PRO A 290 20.24 -0.86 1.82
N LEU A 291 19.83 -1.36 0.66
CA LEU A 291 18.59 -1.05 -0.01
C LEU A 291 17.68 -2.29 0.01
N VAL A 292 16.58 -2.21 0.71
CA VAL A 292 15.54 -3.25 0.73
C VAL A 292 14.32 -2.72 -0.02
N VAL A 293 14.03 -3.33 -1.15
CA VAL A 293 12.89 -2.99 -2.00
C VAL A 293 11.77 -4.00 -1.74
N PHE A 294 10.53 -3.57 -1.72
CA PHE A 294 9.40 -4.48 -1.61
C PHE A 294 8.25 -4.12 -2.56
N GLY A 295 7.51 -5.14 -3.00
CA GLY A 295 6.35 -4.98 -3.88
C GLY A 295 5.59 -6.27 -4.08
N PRO A 296 4.39 -6.23 -4.70
CA PRO A 296 3.54 -7.40 -4.91
C PRO A 296 4.05 -8.32 -6.02
N ASN A 297 4.79 -7.77 -6.98
CA ASN A 297 5.20 -8.46 -8.19
C ASN A 297 6.44 -9.33 -7.98
N VAL A 298 6.72 -10.21 -8.94
CA VAL A 298 7.99 -10.94 -9.00
C VAL A 298 9.09 -9.99 -9.46
N TRP A 299 10.29 -10.12 -8.89
CA TRP A 299 11.46 -9.36 -9.32
C TRP A 299 11.75 -9.56 -10.81
N ASP A 300 11.92 -8.47 -11.55
CA ASP A 300 12.42 -8.53 -12.93
C ASP A 300 13.96 -8.44 -12.92
N PRO A 301 14.67 -9.45 -13.46
CA PRO A 301 16.14 -9.41 -13.51
C PRO A 301 16.72 -8.22 -14.28
N ARG A 302 15.93 -7.55 -15.12
CA ARG A 302 16.36 -6.36 -15.86
C ARG A 302 16.52 -5.13 -14.99
N TRP A 303 15.94 -5.10 -13.79
CA TRP A 303 15.99 -3.94 -12.91
C TRP A 303 17.38 -3.68 -12.31
N SER A 304 18.23 -4.70 -12.19
CA SER A 304 19.59 -4.54 -11.68
C SER A 304 20.53 -5.58 -12.29
N ALA A 305 21.77 -5.15 -12.58
CA ALA A 305 22.85 -6.05 -12.97
C ALA A 305 23.30 -6.95 -11.80
N ASP A 306 23.24 -6.43 -10.57
CA ASP A 306 23.55 -7.19 -9.36
C ASP A 306 22.29 -7.92 -8.87
N PRO A 307 22.33 -9.26 -8.66
CA PRO A 307 21.19 -10.02 -8.19
C PRO A 307 20.88 -9.66 -6.73
N PRO A 308 19.61 -9.30 -6.40
CA PRO A 308 19.20 -9.08 -5.03
C PRO A 308 19.04 -10.39 -4.25
N LEU A 309 19.05 -10.31 -2.92
CA LEU A 309 18.46 -11.37 -2.12
C LEU A 309 16.94 -11.37 -2.35
N LEU A 310 16.40 -12.44 -2.90
CA LEU A 310 14.95 -12.62 -3.06
C LEU A 310 14.36 -13.32 -1.83
N HIS A 311 13.27 -12.77 -1.30
CA HIS A 311 12.54 -13.34 -0.17
C HIS A 311 11.05 -13.03 -0.27
N ASP A 312 10.19 -14.01 0.03
CA ASP A 312 8.74 -13.81 0.12
C ASP A 312 8.37 -13.39 1.54
N ALA A 313 7.74 -12.23 1.67
CA ALA A 313 7.11 -11.79 2.91
C ALA A 313 5.74 -12.45 3.03
N ALA A 314 5.71 -13.61 3.69
CA ALA A 314 4.48 -14.36 3.91
C ALA A 314 3.53 -13.65 4.87
N PRO A 315 2.20 -13.92 4.82
CA PRO A 315 1.26 -13.48 5.83
C PRO A 315 1.66 -13.96 7.22
N LEU A 316 1.40 -13.15 8.24
CA LEU A 316 1.67 -13.54 9.62
C LEU A 316 0.77 -14.71 10.05
N PRO A 317 1.31 -15.65 10.85
CA PRO A 317 0.51 -16.66 11.57
C PRO A 317 -0.60 -16.02 12.40
N VAL A 318 -1.67 -16.76 12.65
CA VAL A 318 -2.83 -16.27 13.42
C VAL A 318 -2.41 -15.84 14.83
N ALA A 319 -1.53 -16.62 15.48
CA ALA A 319 -1.02 -16.32 16.82
C ALA A 319 -0.28 -14.97 16.86
N ASP A 320 0.64 -14.74 15.91
CA ASP A 320 1.43 -13.50 15.85
C ASP A 320 0.53 -12.28 15.60
N ARG A 321 -0.53 -12.44 14.78
CA ARG A 321 -1.54 -11.39 14.56
C ARG A 321 -2.29 -11.06 15.84
N ALA A 322 -2.67 -12.09 16.62
CA ALA A 322 -3.34 -11.90 17.90
C ALA A 322 -2.48 -11.13 18.90
N GLU A 323 -1.20 -11.48 19.02
CA GLU A 323 -0.25 -10.77 19.86
C GLU A 323 -0.09 -9.29 19.44
N LEU A 324 -0.03 -9.01 18.15
CA LEU A 324 0.03 -7.64 17.65
C LEU A 324 -1.21 -6.82 17.98
N TRP A 325 -2.41 -7.42 17.87
CA TRP A 325 -3.63 -6.77 18.29
C TRP A 325 -3.62 -6.44 19.78
N GLN A 326 -3.27 -7.41 20.62
CA GLN A 326 -3.18 -7.23 22.07
C GLN A 326 -2.15 -6.15 22.46
N ALA A 327 -0.96 -6.19 21.85
CA ALA A 327 0.09 -5.20 22.09
C ALA A 327 -0.34 -3.77 21.71
N ARG A 328 -1.18 -3.61 20.67
CA ARG A 328 -1.62 -2.29 20.19
C ARG A 328 -2.85 -1.74 20.91
N LEU A 329 -3.69 -2.61 21.45
CA LEU A 329 -4.91 -2.22 22.17
C LEU A 329 -4.68 -2.03 23.67
N GLY A 330 -3.61 -2.61 24.22
CA GLY A 330 -3.36 -2.59 25.67
C GLY A 330 -4.51 -3.21 26.45
N GLY A 331 -4.90 -2.61 27.56
CA GLY A 331 -6.02 -3.08 28.39
C GLY A 331 -7.41 -2.56 27.99
N GLY A 332 -7.57 -1.94 26.80
CA GLY A 332 -8.81 -1.27 26.40
C GLY A 332 -9.92 -2.18 25.85
N LEU A 333 -9.75 -3.51 25.90
CA LEU A 333 -10.74 -4.47 25.40
C LEU A 333 -11.91 -4.67 26.36
N ALA A 334 -13.12 -4.80 25.82
CA ALA A 334 -14.28 -5.19 26.61
C ALA A 334 -14.12 -6.62 27.16
N PRO A 335 -14.70 -6.94 28.33
CA PRO A 335 -14.63 -8.28 28.92
C PRO A 335 -15.11 -9.36 27.93
N GLY A 336 -14.32 -10.43 27.78
CA GLY A 336 -14.65 -11.56 26.90
C GLY A 336 -14.40 -11.35 25.40
N VAL A 337 -13.86 -10.21 24.98
CA VAL A 337 -13.47 -9.98 23.59
C VAL A 337 -12.11 -10.61 23.31
N ASP A 338 -12.09 -11.56 22.38
CA ASP A 338 -10.87 -12.15 21.82
C ASP A 338 -10.57 -11.53 20.45
N PRO A 339 -9.50 -10.73 20.30
CA PRO A 339 -9.12 -10.16 19.02
C PRO A 339 -8.80 -11.21 17.96
N ALA A 340 -8.22 -12.36 18.35
CA ALA A 340 -7.91 -13.43 17.43
C ALA A 340 -9.18 -14.01 16.79
N ALA A 341 -10.17 -14.35 17.61
CA ALA A 341 -11.45 -14.85 17.11
C ALA A 341 -12.22 -13.81 16.30
N ALA A 342 -12.24 -12.55 16.76
CA ALA A 342 -12.96 -11.46 16.09
C ALA A 342 -12.41 -11.14 14.71
N THR A 343 -11.10 -11.33 14.47
CA THR A 343 -10.40 -10.94 13.24
C THR A 343 -9.71 -12.10 12.50
N ALA A 344 -10.02 -13.36 12.87
CA ALA A 344 -9.34 -14.55 12.32
C ALA A 344 -9.36 -14.63 10.79
N HIS A 345 -10.45 -14.22 10.18
CA HIS A 345 -10.68 -14.26 8.73
C HIS A 345 -10.14 -13.04 7.98
N PHE A 346 -9.75 -11.96 8.68
CA PHE A 346 -9.09 -10.83 8.05
C PHE A 346 -7.62 -11.16 7.75
N VAL A 347 -7.20 -10.85 6.53
CA VAL A 347 -5.79 -10.97 6.13
C VAL A 347 -5.17 -9.59 6.22
N LEU A 348 -4.53 -9.31 7.35
CA LEU A 348 -3.93 -8.01 7.64
C LEU A 348 -2.45 -8.18 7.95
N GLY A 349 -1.62 -7.32 7.36
CA GLY A 349 -0.22 -7.19 7.72
C GLY A 349 -0.02 -6.38 9.01
N PRO A 350 1.19 -6.39 9.60
CA PRO A 350 1.47 -5.74 10.89
C PRO A 350 1.10 -4.26 10.93
N GLY A 351 1.45 -3.51 9.87
CA GLY A 351 1.10 -2.09 9.75
C GLY A 351 -0.40 -1.85 9.62
N GLN A 352 -1.12 -2.75 8.94
CA GLN A 352 -2.58 -2.69 8.84
C GLN A 352 -3.23 -2.95 10.19
N ILE A 353 -2.75 -3.94 10.94
CA ILE A 353 -3.23 -4.24 12.31
C ILE A 353 -3.03 -3.02 13.21
N ALA A 354 -1.86 -2.37 13.17
CA ALA A 354 -1.59 -1.19 13.99
C ALA A 354 -2.54 -0.01 13.65
N ARG A 355 -2.87 0.21 12.38
CA ARG A 355 -3.84 1.23 11.98
C ARG A 355 -5.27 0.83 12.34
N ALA A 356 -5.65 -0.43 12.13
CA ALA A 356 -6.95 -0.97 12.48
C ALA A 356 -7.22 -0.89 14.00
N ALA A 357 -6.24 -1.24 14.82
CA ALA A 357 -6.33 -1.12 16.28
C ALA A 357 -6.54 0.33 16.72
N ARG A 358 -5.83 1.27 16.09
CA ARG A 358 -6.01 2.70 16.35
C ARG A 358 -7.40 3.19 15.97
N ALA A 359 -7.91 2.78 14.78
CA ALA A 359 -9.25 3.10 14.34
C ALA A 359 -10.32 2.51 15.29
N ALA A 360 -10.16 1.26 15.72
CA ALA A 360 -11.02 0.62 16.70
C ALA A 360 -11.04 1.37 18.04
N SER A 361 -9.87 1.80 18.53
CA SER A 361 -9.76 2.58 19.76
C SER A 361 -10.44 3.94 19.65
N VAL A 362 -10.30 4.62 18.50
CA VAL A 362 -10.97 5.92 18.27
C VAL A 362 -12.49 5.74 18.24
N SER A 363 -13.03 4.71 17.57
CA SER A 363 -14.47 4.43 17.57
C SER A 363 -14.98 4.10 18.98
N ALA A 364 -14.24 3.27 19.71
CA ALA A 364 -14.60 2.91 21.08
C ALA A 364 -14.66 4.12 22.03
N LEU A 365 -13.81 5.14 21.85
CA LEU A 365 -13.86 6.38 22.64
C LEU A 365 -15.20 7.11 22.49
N VAL A 366 -15.82 7.05 21.30
CA VAL A 366 -17.14 7.65 21.03
C VAL A 366 -18.25 6.81 21.64
N ASP A 367 -18.11 5.47 21.64
CA ASP A 367 -19.16 4.52 22.00
C ASP A 367 -19.07 4.01 23.46
N GLY A 368 -18.31 4.66 24.34
CA GLY A 368 -18.25 4.30 25.77
C GLY A 368 -16.88 3.83 26.27
N GLY A 369 -15.83 3.95 25.49
CA GLY A 369 -14.43 3.82 25.94
C GLY A 369 -13.83 2.42 25.96
N VAL A 370 -14.59 1.36 25.63
CA VAL A 370 -14.08 -0.02 25.58
C VAL A 370 -14.20 -0.61 24.16
N VAL A 371 -13.14 -1.29 23.72
CA VAL A 371 -13.08 -1.87 22.37
C VAL A 371 -13.85 -3.19 22.35
N THR A 372 -14.91 -3.25 21.55
CA THR A 372 -15.73 -4.44 21.30
C THR A 372 -15.27 -5.20 20.06
N SER A 373 -15.79 -6.40 19.83
CA SER A 373 -15.52 -7.17 18.60
C SER A 373 -15.96 -6.42 17.34
N GLU A 374 -17.02 -5.61 17.42
CA GLU A 374 -17.47 -4.80 16.28
C GLU A 374 -16.50 -3.66 15.97
N HIS A 375 -15.96 -2.98 16.98
CA HIS A 375 -14.91 -1.98 16.78
C HIS A 375 -13.66 -2.59 16.12
N LEU A 376 -13.27 -3.81 16.49
CA LEU A 376 -12.14 -4.52 15.85
C LEU A 376 -12.42 -4.81 14.38
N ARG A 377 -13.62 -5.30 14.05
CA ARG A 377 -14.04 -5.57 12.67
C ARG A 377 -14.15 -4.29 11.85
N ALA A 378 -14.74 -3.24 12.39
CA ALA A 378 -14.83 -1.94 11.73
C ALA A 378 -13.43 -1.36 11.45
N GLY A 379 -12.52 -1.43 12.43
CA GLY A 379 -11.13 -1.04 12.27
C GLY A 379 -10.41 -1.86 11.19
N ALA A 380 -10.65 -3.17 11.14
CA ALA A 380 -10.10 -4.05 10.10
C ALA A 380 -10.66 -3.72 8.71
N ARG A 381 -11.98 -3.50 8.58
CA ARG A 381 -12.63 -3.06 7.32
C ARG A 381 -12.09 -1.73 6.82
N SER A 382 -11.75 -0.80 7.71
CA SER A 382 -11.18 0.50 7.34
C SER A 382 -9.82 0.40 6.64
N GLN A 383 -9.17 -0.77 6.67
CA GLN A 383 -7.90 -1.01 5.98
C GLN A 383 -8.08 -1.49 4.54
N ASN A 384 -9.31 -1.70 4.08
CA ASN A 384 -9.59 -2.09 2.70
C ASN A 384 -9.22 -0.97 1.72
N ALA A 385 -8.59 -1.35 0.61
CA ALA A 385 -8.23 -0.41 -0.45
C ALA A 385 -9.49 0.18 -1.13
N ALA A 386 -9.44 1.46 -1.47
CA ALA A 386 -10.57 2.15 -2.10
C ALA A 386 -10.76 1.80 -3.59
N GLY A 387 -9.82 1.11 -4.23
CA GLY A 387 -9.83 0.82 -5.67
C GLY A 387 -11.04 0.00 -6.11
N LEU A 388 -11.39 -1.02 -5.32
CA LEU A 388 -12.51 -1.91 -5.63
C LEU A 388 -13.88 -1.19 -5.65
N HIS A 389 -14.05 -0.10 -4.91
CA HIS A 389 -15.30 0.69 -4.91
C HIS A 389 -15.67 1.28 -6.27
N ARG A 390 -14.71 1.39 -7.19
CA ARG A 390 -14.96 1.90 -8.56
C ARG A 390 -15.43 0.80 -9.51
N LEU A 391 -15.21 -0.46 -9.15
CA LEU A 391 -15.44 -1.63 -9.99
C LEU A 391 -16.56 -2.52 -9.47
N ALA A 392 -16.88 -2.44 -8.18
CA ALA A 392 -17.89 -3.22 -7.51
C ALA A 392 -18.73 -2.34 -6.58
N ARG A 393 -20.00 -2.67 -6.45
CA ARG A 393 -20.89 -2.02 -5.48
C ARG A 393 -20.62 -2.57 -4.10
N ARG A 394 -20.15 -1.73 -3.18
CA ARG A 394 -20.03 -2.09 -1.77
C ARG A 394 -21.41 -2.09 -1.11
N VAL A 395 -21.72 -3.14 -0.37
CA VAL A 395 -22.91 -3.29 0.46
C VAL A 395 -22.42 -3.54 1.89
N GLU A 396 -22.84 -2.70 2.82
CA GLU A 396 -22.67 -2.94 4.26
C GLU A 396 -23.79 -3.88 4.69
N PRO A 397 -23.46 -5.10 5.18
CA PRO A 397 -24.47 -6.08 5.51
C PRO A 397 -25.37 -5.60 6.66
N ALA A 398 -26.69 -5.64 6.42
CA ALA A 398 -27.72 -5.26 7.40
C ALA A 398 -28.62 -6.44 7.83
N VAL A 399 -28.34 -7.65 7.32
CA VAL A 399 -29.13 -8.87 7.54
C VAL A 399 -28.32 -9.97 8.21
N GLY A 400 -28.99 -10.84 8.93
CA GLY A 400 -28.35 -11.97 9.64
C GLY A 400 -28.99 -13.32 9.29
N TRP A 401 -28.47 -14.40 9.88
CA TRP A 401 -28.99 -15.76 9.69
C TRP A 401 -30.49 -15.88 10.01
N GLY A 402 -30.97 -15.08 10.98
CA GLY A 402 -32.37 -15.03 11.34
C GLY A 402 -33.30 -14.51 10.25
N ASP A 403 -32.77 -13.76 9.29
CA ASP A 403 -33.56 -13.16 8.20
C ASP A 403 -33.71 -14.10 7.01
N LEU A 404 -32.90 -15.15 6.91
CA LEU A 404 -33.00 -16.16 5.87
C LEU A 404 -34.12 -17.17 6.14
N VAL A 405 -34.91 -17.44 5.11
CA VAL A 405 -35.93 -18.50 5.10
C VAL A 405 -35.60 -19.43 3.96
N LEU A 406 -34.90 -20.50 4.27
CA LEU A 406 -34.39 -21.48 3.31
C LEU A 406 -34.53 -22.90 3.88
N PRO A 407 -34.54 -23.94 3.03
CA PRO A 407 -34.47 -25.32 3.49
C PRO A 407 -33.21 -25.57 4.36
N SER A 408 -33.32 -26.45 5.35
CA SER A 408 -32.21 -26.74 6.31
C SER A 408 -30.93 -27.21 5.61
N GLY A 409 -31.04 -27.99 4.54
CA GLY A 409 -29.87 -28.42 3.74
C GLY A 409 -29.15 -27.26 3.07
N VAL A 410 -29.87 -26.28 2.54
CA VAL A 410 -29.32 -25.07 1.93
C VAL A 410 -28.61 -24.23 3.01
N THR A 411 -29.27 -24.00 4.12
CA THR A 411 -28.70 -23.27 5.26
C THR A 411 -27.43 -23.97 5.78
N GLY A 412 -27.40 -25.30 5.83
CA GLY A 412 -26.21 -26.07 6.21
C GLY A 412 -25.00 -25.80 5.29
N LEU A 413 -25.20 -25.79 3.97
CA LEU A 413 -24.13 -25.48 3.00
C LEU A 413 -23.65 -24.03 3.10
N LEU A 414 -24.54 -23.08 3.39
CA LEU A 414 -24.16 -21.68 3.62
C LEU A 414 -23.32 -21.53 4.90
N HIS A 415 -23.67 -22.26 5.97
CA HIS A 415 -22.85 -22.31 7.19
C HIS A 415 -21.49 -22.96 6.92
N GLU A 416 -21.43 -24.01 6.10
CA GLU A 416 -20.17 -24.63 5.68
C GLU A 416 -19.27 -23.62 4.95
N LEU A 417 -19.81 -22.84 4.00
CA LEU A 417 -19.06 -21.81 3.29
C LEU A 417 -18.50 -20.76 4.26
N ALA A 418 -19.30 -20.28 5.19
CA ALA A 418 -18.87 -19.34 6.23
C ALA A 418 -17.79 -19.95 7.16
N ALA A 419 -17.91 -21.23 7.54
CA ALA A 419 -16.92 -21.94 8.35
C ALA A 419 -15.58 -22.10 7.62
N ARG A 420 -15.61 -22.48 6.32
CA ARG A 420 -14.41 -22.56 5.49
C ARG A 420 -13.68 -21.22 5.42
N ALA A 421 -14.41 -20.12 5.24
CA ALA A 421 -13.84 -18.78 5.24
C ALA A 421 -13.22 -18.40 6.60
N ARG A 422 -13.88 -18.74 7.71
CA ARG A 422 -13.41 -18.43 9.05
C ARG A 422 -12.15 -19.20 9.44
N HIS A 423 -12.09 -20.48 9.10
CA HIS A 423 -11.03 -21.40 9.53
C HIS A 423 -9.96 -21.67 8.46
N ARG A 424 -9.99 -20.94 7.32
CA ARG A 424 -9.06 -21.20 6.21
C ARG A 424 -7.58 -21.11 6.63
N GLY A 425 -7.23 -20.13 7.46
CA GLY A 425 -5.86 -19.97 7.96
C GLY A 425 -5.39 -21.18 8.74
N GLN A 426 -6.24 -21.69 9.65
CA GLN A 426 -5.94 -22.87 10.44
C GLN A 426 -5.80 -24.12 9.55
N VAL A 427 -6.77 -24.37 8.67
CA VAL A 427 -6.82 -25.62 7.88
C VAL A 427 -5.76 -25.63 6.77
N ILE A 428 -5.60 -24.53 6.04
CA ILE A 428 -4.70 -24.47 4.88
C ILE A 428 -3.26 -24.19 5.32
N ASP A 429 -3.04 -23.25 6.26
CA ASP A 429 -1.70 -22.80 6.63
C ASP A 429 -1.08 -23.61 7.76
N GLU A 430 -1.81 -23.81 8.87
CA GLU A 430 -1.28 -24.52 10.05
C GLU A 430 -1.33 -26.03 9.84
N TRP A 431 -2.49 -26.57 9.43
CA TRP A 431 -2.66 -28.01 9.19
C TRP A 431 -2.14 -28.49 7.84
N ARG A 432 -1.83 -27.56 6.92
CA ARG A 432 -1.27 -27.84 5.58
C ARG A 432 -2.09 -28.86 4.77
N MET A 433 -3.43 -28.79 4.89
CA MET A 433 -4.33 -29.74 4.24
C MET A 433 -4.38 -29.63 2.70
N ARG A 434 -3.81 -28.58 2.12
CA ARG A 434 -3.68 -28.39 0.66
C ARG A 434 -2.21 -28.26 0.28
N PRO A 435 -1.48 -29.38 0.10
CA PRO A 435 -0.10 -29.33 -0.37
C PRO A 435 -0.05 -28.92 -1.84
N GLY A 436 0.84 -27.99 -2.19
CA GLY A 436 1.05 -27.51 -3.56
C GLY A 436 0.72 -26.04 -3.74
N GLY A 437 1.48 -25.34 -4.62
CA GLY A 437 1.44 -23.88 -4.77
C GLY A 437 0.57 -23.34 -5.91
N GLY A 438 -0.21 -24.17 -6.60
CA GLY A 438 -0.91 -23.79 -7.84
C GLY A 438 -2.35 -23.30 -7.69
N ARG A 439 -2.95 -23.41 -6.50
CA ARG A 439 -4.30 -22.94 -6.23
C ARG A 439 -4.28 -21.86 -5.16
N GLY A 440 -5.20 -20.89 -5.29
CA GLY A 440 -5.40 -19.86 -4.29
C GLY A 440 -5.83 -20.41 -2.92
N ARG A 441 -5.68 -19.61 -1.90
CA ARG A 441 -6.07 -19.93 -0.52
C ARG A 441 -7.52 -19.49 -0.24
N GLY A 442 -8.21 -19.04 -1.28
CA GLY A 442 -9.57 -18.51 -1.20
C GLY A 442 -10.61 -19.58 -0.94
N VAL A 443 -11.82 -19.10 -0.73
CA VAL A 443 -13.02 -19.92 -0.60
C VAL A 443 -13.97 -19.51 -1.71
N THR A 444 -14.38 -20.49 -2.52
CA THR A 444 -15.22 -20.27 -3.71
C THR A 444 -16.57 -20.96 -3.58
N GLY A 445 -17.63 -20.21 -3.87
CA GLY A 445 -18.99 -20.73 -3.84
C GLY A 445 -19.76 -20.49 -5.13
N LEU A 446 -20.71 -21.36 -5.42
CA LEU A 446 -21.70 -21.19 -6.49
C LEU A 446 -23.09 -21.19 -5.88
N PHE A 447 -23.87 -20.18 -6.16
CA PHE A 447 -25.29 -20.06 -5.82
C PHE A 447 -26.13 -20.15 -7.08
N ALA A 448 -26.84 -21.26 -7.25
CA ALA A 448 -27.66 -21.51 -8.42
C ALA A 448 -29.14 -21.63 -8.04
N GLY A 449 -30.03 -21.03 -8.82
CA GLY A 449 -31.47 -21.08 -8.61
C GLY A 449 -32.19 -19.91 -9.25
N ASP A 450 -33.50 -19.95 -9.30
CA ASP A 450 -34.33 -18.92 -9.93
C ASP A 450 -34.16 -17.54 -9.30
N SER A 451 -34.58 -16.50 -10.04
CA SER A 451 -34.56 -15.13 -9.50
C SER A 451 -35.47 -15.02 -8.27
N GLY A 452 -34.98 -14.30 -7.25
CA GLY A 452 -35.74 -14.07 -6.02
C GLY A 452 -35.74 -15.24 -5.00
N THR A 453 -34.92 -16.28 -5.19
CA THR A 453 -34.76 -17.41 -4.22
C THR A 453 -33.85 -17.11 -3.05
N GLY A 454 -33.18 -15.94 -3.01
CA GLY A 454 -32.38 -15.50 -1.86
C GLY A 454 -30.88 -15.59 -2.03
N LYS A 455 -30.34 -15.81 -3.23
CA LYS A 455 -28.89 -15.94 -3.52
C LYS A 455 -28.09 -14.74 -3.01
N THR A 456 -28.42 -13.53 -3.45
CA THR A 456 -27.73 -12.30 -3.08
C THR A 456 -27.83 -12.01 -1.57
N MET A 457 -29.03 -12.24 -0.97
CA MET A 457 -29.24 -12.10 0.47
C MET A 457 -28.39 -13.10 1.27
N SER A 458 -28.22 -14.31 0.78
CA SER A 458 -27.36 -15.33 1.41
C SER A 458 -25.89 -14.93 1.42
N ALA A 459 -25.40 -14.31 0.32
CA ALA A 459 -24.05 -13.75 0.27
C ALA A 459 -23.88 -12.61 1.28
N GLU A 460 -24.90 -11.76 1.43
CA GLU A 460 -24.91 -10.67 2.42
C GLU A 460 -24.89 -11.21 3.85
N VAL A 461 -25.68 -12.24 4.16
CA VAL A 461 -25.70 -12.90 5.50
C VAL A 461 -24.34 -13.55 5.81
N ILE A 462 -23.71 -14.19 4.83
CA ILE A 462 -22.35 -14.74 5.02
C ILE A 462 -21.38 -13.60 5.33
N ALA A 463 -21.39 -12.52 4.57
CA ALA A 463 -20.55 -11.35 4.82
C ALA A 463 -20.79 -10.78 6.22
N ALA A 464 -22.06 -10.59 6.63
CA ALA A 464 -22.44 -10.19 7.98
C ALA A 464 -21.86 -11.10 9.06
N SER A 465 -22.01 -12.42 8.90
CA SER A 465 -21.55 -13.41 9.88
C SER A 465 -20.03 -13.42 10.08
N LEU A 466 -19.31 -12.99 9.05
CA LEU A 466 -17.87 -12.82 9.06
C LEU A 466 -17.46 -11.39 9.46
N GLY A 467 -18.39 -10.44 9.55
CA GLY A 467 -18.09 -9.02 9.79
C GLY A 467 -17.34 -8.36 8.64
N LEU A 468 -17.55 -8.87 7.41
CA LEU A 468 -16.97 -8.37 6.17
C LEU A 468 -17.99 -7.54 5.39
N ASP A 469 -17.49 -6.69 4.50
CA ASP A 469 -18.34 -6.04 3.50
C ASP A 469 -18.63 -7.00 2.34
N LEU A 470 -19.79 -6.82 1.69
CA LEU A 470 -20.12 -7.50 0.44
C LEU A 470 -19.83 -6.57 -0.74
N TYR A 471 -19.07 -7.07 -1.71
CA TYR A 471 -18.78 -6.37 -2.95
C TYR A 471 -19.47 -7.09 -4.10
N THR A 472 -20.49 -6.46 -4.68
CA THR A 472 -21.27 -7.04 -5.78
C THR A 472 -20.76 -6.53 -7.11
N VAL A 473 -20.40 -7.44 -7.98
CA VAL A 473 -20.04 -7.20 -9.38
C VAL A 473 -21.14 -7.75 -10.26
N ASN A 474 -21.80 -6.90 -11.03
CA ASN A 474 -22.73 -7.35 -12.05
C ASN A 474 -21.97 -7.73 -13.31
N LEU A 475 -21.92 -9.04 -13.62
CA LEU A 475 -21.18 -9.54 -14.77
C LEU A 475 -21.74 -9.07 -16.11
N ALA A 476 -23.03 -8.76 -16.20
CA ALA A 476 -23.61 -8.20 -17.41
C ALA A 476 -23.03 -6.82 -17.78
N THR A 477 -22.49 -6.09 -16.81
CA THR A 477 -21.81 -4.79 -17.04
C THR A 477 -20.32 -4.91 -17.28
N VAL A 478 -19.72 -6.06 -16.98
CA VAL A 478 -18.28 -6.34 -17.15
C VAL A 478 -17.98 -6.89 -18.53
N VAL A 479 -18.95 -7.61 -19.11
CA VAL A 479 -18.85 -8.15 -20.48
C VAL A 479 -18.82 -7.01 -21.50
N ASP A 480 -17.78 -7.01 -22.34
CA ASP A 480 -17.59 -6.02 -23.41
C ASP A 480 -17.71 -6.67 -24.78
N LYS A 481 -18.05 -5.87 -25.79
CA LYS A 481 -18.15 -6.30 -27.19
C LYS A 481 -16.78 -6.58 -27.84
N TYR A 482 -15.72 -6.02 -27.26
CA TYR A 482 -14.37 -6.12 -27.79
C TYR A 482 -13.61 -7.29 -27.16
N VAL A 483 -12.96 -8.08 -28.00
CA VAL A 483 -12.18 -9.25 -27.58
C VAL A 483 -11.07 -8.84 -26.61
N GLY A 484 -11.01 -9.52 -25.47
CA GLY A 484 -9.99 -9.28 -24.44
C GLY A 484 -10.30 -8.17 -23.45
N GLU A 485 -11.34 -7.35 -23.66
CA GLU A 485 -11.70 -6.29 -22.69
C GLU A 485 -12.41 -6.87 -21.46
N THR A 486 -13.23 -7.91 -21.63
CA THR A 486 -13.85 -8.63 -20.52
C THR A 486 -12.81 -9.21 -19.59
N GLU A 487 -11.78 -9.90 -20.13
CA GLU A 487 -10.69 -10.46 -19.35
C GLU A 487 -9.87 -9.39 -18.63
N LYS A 488 -9.61 -8.25 -19.26
CA LYS A 488 -8.93 -7.12 -18.61
C LYS A 488 -9.77 -6.54 -17.46
N ASN A 489 -11.07 -6.39 -17.65
CA ASN A 489 -11.96 -5.91 -16.62
C ASN A 489 -12.02 -6.87 -15.43
N LEU A 490 -12.11 -8.19 -15.68
CA LEU A 490 -12.04 -9.22 -14.65
C LEU A 490 -10.69 -9.21 -13.93
N GLU A 491 -9.58 -9.13 -14.67
CA GLU A 491 -8.23 -9.02 -14.08
C GLU A 491 -8.12 -7.85 -13.13
N ARG A 492 -8.63 -6.69 -13.54
CA ARG A 492 -8.61 -5.49 -12.71
C ARG A 492 -9.44 -5.66 -11.44
N ILE A 493 -10.64 -6.29 -11.53
CA ILE A 493 -11.48 -6.57 -10.37
C ILE A 493 -10.75 -7.48 -9.38
N PHE A 494 -10.17 -8.58 -9.83
CA PHE A 494 -9.45 -9.51 -8.96
C PHE A 494 -8.18 -8.91 -8.36
N THR A 495 -7.46 -8.08 -9.11
CA THR A 495 -6.28 -7.36 -8.64
C THR A 495 -6.64 -6.37 -7.52
N GLU A 496 -7.67 -5.56 -7.71
CA GLU A 496 -8.15 -4.62 -6.70
C GLU A 496 -8.77 -5.34 -5.48
N ALA A 497 -9.38 -6.51 -5.70
CA ALA A 497 -9.95 -7.33 -4.63
C ALA A 497 -8.90 -8.09 -3.81
N ALA A 498 -7.69 -8.32 -4.34
CA ALA A 498 -6.65 -9.10 -3.66
C ALA A 498 -6.17 -8.47 -2.33
N GLY A 499 -6.32 -7.16 -2.18
CA GLY A 499 -5.99 -6.42 -0.95
C GLY A 499 -7.20 -6.10 -0.06
N VAL A 500 -8.39 -6.62 -0.39
CA VAL A 500 -9.64 -6.27 0.27
C VAL A 500 -10.15 -7.45 1.11
N ASN A 501 -10.40 -7.20 2.40
CA ASN A 501 -11.08 -8.15 3.26
C ASN A 501 -12.60 -8.00 3.08
N GLY A 502 -13.18 -8.78 2.17
CA GLY A 502 -14.58 -8.74 1.80
C GLY A 502 -15.05 -10.03 1.13
N VAL A 503 -16.35 -10.16 0.96
CA VAL A 503 -16.97 -11.19 0.13
C VAL A 503 -17.23 -10.59 -1.25
N LEU A 504 -16.65 -11.19 -2.29
CA LEU A 504 -16.86 -10.78 -3.68
C LEU A 504 -17.98 -11.61 -4.28
N LEU A 505 -19.09 -10.99 -4.64
CA LEU A 505 -20.23 -11.62 -5.31
C LEU A 505 -20.26 -11.23 -6.78
N PHE A 506 -20.06 -12.20 -7.64
CA PHE A 506 -20.32 -12.08 -9.07
C PHE A 506 -21.76 -12.46 -9.35
N ASP A 507 -22.60 -11.47 -9.59
CA ASP A 507 -24.03 -11.67 -9.87
C ASP A 507 -24.30 -11.70 -11.38
N GLU A 508 -25.43 -12.30 -11.77
CA GLU A 508 -25.82 -12.48 -13.18
C GLU A 508 -24.78 -13.22 -14.01
N ALA A 509 -24.20 -14.28 -13.44
CA ALA A 509 -23.15 -15.05 -14.10
C ALA A 509 -23.61 -15.74 -15.41
N ASP A 510 -24.88 -15.86 -15.61
CA ASP A 510 -25.50 -16.28 -16.86
C ASP A 510 -25.11 -15.38 -18.06
N ALA A 511 -24.69 -14.14 -17.81
CA ALA A 511 -24.18 -13.27 -18.88
C ALA A 511 -22.89 -13.79 -19.53
N ILE A 512 -22.03 -14.48 -18.73
CA ILE A 512 -20.78 -15.11 -19.22
C ILE A 512 -20.99 -16.58 -19.58
N PHE A 513 -21.94 -17.27 -18.92
CA PHE A 513 -22.24 -18.70 -19.13
C PHE A 513 -23.42 -18.93 -20.07
N GLY A 514 -23.65 -18.08 -21.07
CA GLY A 514 -24.71 -18.22 -22.05
C GLY A 514 -24.84 -19.65 -22.63
N LYS A 515 -26.00 -19.98 -23.22
CA LYS A 515 -26.24 -21.31 -23.80
C LYS A 515 -25.05 -21.71 -24.67
N ARG A 516 -24.41 -22.85 -24.35
CA ARG A 516 -23.56 -23.56 -25.29
C ARG A 516 -24.41 -23.96 -26.49
N SER A 517 -24.55 -23.09 -27.49
CA SER A 517 -24.88 -23.52 -28.82
C SER A 517 -23.68 -24.33 -29.35
N GLU A 518 -23.95 -25.45 -30.06
CA GLU A 518 -22.91 -26.14 -30.83
C GLU A 518 -22.13 -25.09 -31.60
N VAL A 519 -20.78 -25.08 -31.43
CA VAL A 519 -19.87 -24.08 -31.99
C VAL A 519 -20.14 -23.90 -33.48
N ARG A 520 -20.96 -22.93 -33.84
CA ARG A 520 -21.28 -22.58 -35.23
C ARG A 520 -20.72 -21.22 -35.64
N ASP A 521 -20.40 -20.35 -34.65
CA ASP A 521 -19.86 -19.02 -34.90
C ASP A 521 -18.66 -18.65 -34.00
N ALA A 522 -17.86 -17.69 -34.46
CA ALA A 522 -16.69 -17.16 -33.72
C ALA A 522 -17.10 -16.63 -32.34
N HIS A 523 -18.30 -16.13 -32.16
CA HIS A 523 -18.84 -15.57 -30.91
C HIS A 523 -18.94 -16.61 -29.78
N ASP A 524 -19.29 -17.86 -30.10
CA ASP A 524 -19.40 -18.98 -29.13
C ASP A 524 -18.03 -19.42 -28.58
N ARG A 525 -16.95 -19.21 -29.33
CA ARG A 525 -15.57 -19.48 -28.86
C ARG A 525 -15.13 -18.48 -27.81
N TYR A 526 -15.49 -17.24 -27.94
CA TYR A 526 -15.07 -16.15 -27.02
C TYR A 526 -15.79 -16.28 -25.66
N ALA A 527 -17.08 -16.58 -25.64
CA ALA A 527 -17.82 -16.83 -24.39
C ALA A 527 -17.22 -17.98 -23.56
N ASN A 528 -16.70 -19.03 -24.22
CA ASN A 528 -15.99 -20.12 -23.55
C ASN A 528 -14.63 -19.69 -22.97
N ILE A 529 -13.94 -18.72 -23.58
CA ILE A 529 -12.67 -18.19 -23.10
C ILE A 529 -12.89 -17.33 -21.85
N GLU A 530 -13.88 -16.45 -21.89
CA GLU A 530 -14.22 -15.55 -20.75
C GLU A 530 -14.65 -16.34 -19.51
N SER A 531 -15.48 -17.38 -19.70
CA SER A 531 -15.90 -18.25 -18.59
C SER A 531 -14.75 -19.06 -18.01
N ALA A 532 -13.85 -19.58 -18.86
CA ALA A 532 -12.64 -20.27 -18.41
C ALA A 532 -11.69 -19.33 -17.65
N TYR A 533 -11.56 -18.08 -18.13
CA TYR A 533 -10.73 -17.08 -17.47
C TYR A 533 -11.27 -16.70 -16.08
N LEU A 534 -12.59 -16.41 -15.97
CA LEU A 534 -13.23 -16.12 -14.68
C LEU A 534 -12.96 -17.24 -13.66
N LEU A 535 -13.13 -18.51 -14.09
CA LEU A 535 -12.85 -19.66 -13.23
C LEU A 535 -11.41 -19.75 -12.79
N GLN A 536 -10.47 -19.61 -13.74
CA GLN A 536 -9.06 -19.63 -13.44
C GLN A 536 -8.69 -18.56 -12.41
N ARG A 537 -9.27 -17.36 -12.55
CA ARG A 537 -9.03 -16.28 -11.59
C ARG A 537 -9.67 -16.57 -10.23
N MET A 538 -10.88 -17.13 -10.18
CA MET A 538 -11.50 -17.57 -8.93
C MET A 538 -10.66 -18.65 -8.21
N GLU A 539 -10.11 -19.62 -8.95
CA GLU A 539 -9.25 -20.68 -8.38
C GLU A 539 -7.95 -20.12 -7.75
N THR A 540 -7.42 -19.04 -8.31
CA THR A 540 -6.17 -18.43 -7.84
C THR A 540 -6.38 -17.28 -6.86
N PHE A 541 -7.61 -16.85 -6.65
CA PHE A 541 -7.96 -15.76 -5.76
C PHE A 541 -7.86 -16.17 -4.29
N ASP A 542 -7.19 -15.37 -3.49
CA ASP A 542 -6.97 -15.65 -2.06
C ASP A 542 -8.09 -15.12 -1.14
N GLY A 543 -9.17 -14.56 -1.69
CA GLY A 543 -10.32 -14.03 -0.98
C GLY A 543 -11.51 -15.00 -0.91
N ILE A 544 -12.67 -14.45 -0.59
CA ILE A 544 -13.96 -15.17 -0.62
C ILE A 544 -14.70 -14.71 -1.87
N ALA A 545 -14.98 -15.63 -2.80
CA ALA A 545 -15.68 -15.33 -4.04
C ALA A 545 -16.91 -16.23 -4.21
N VAL A 546 -18.05 -15.61 -4.48
CA VAL A 546 -19.32 -16.29 -4.73
C VAL A 546 -19.82 -15.94 -6.12
N LEU A 547 -20.21 -16.93 -6.87
CA LEU A 547 -20.83 -16.78 -8.17
C LEU A 547 -22.33 -17.04 -8.06
N ALA A 548 -23.18 -16.13 -8.53
CA ALA A 548 -24.63 -16.30 -8.53
C ALA A 548 -25.15 -16.41 -9.98
N THR A 549 -25.97 -17.44 -10.25
CA THR A 549 -26.57 -17.68 -11.56
C THR A 549 -28.03 -18.12 -11.46
N ASN A 550 -28.81 -17.79 -12.47
CA ASN A 550 -30.16 -18.28 -12.63
C ASN A 550 -30.24 -19.57 -13.47
N LEU A 551 -29.14 -19.95 -14.14
CA LEU A 551 -29.09 -21.03 -15.14
C LEU A 551 -28.12 -22.15 -14.73
N ARG A 552 -28.52 -22.98 -13.76
CA ARG A 552 -27.68 -24.14 -13.35
C ARG A 552 -27.39 -25.14 -14.48
N ALA A 553 -28.35 -25.35 -15.36
CA ALA A 553 -28.22 -26.34 -16.45
C ALA A 553 -27.09 -26.00 -17.47
N ASN A 554 -26.62 -24.76 -17.49
CA ASN A 554 -25.54 -24.31 -18.38
C ASN A 554 -24.13 -24.53 -17.81
N LEU A 555 -24.02 -24.94 -16.53
CA LEU A 555 -22.74 -25.13 -15.88
C LEU A 555 -22.23 -26.56 -16.06
N ASP A 556 -21.05 -26.71 -16.63
CA ASP A 556 -20.38 -27.99 -16.84
C ASP A 556 -19.94 -28.62 -15.49
N GLU A 557 -19.92 -29.95 -15.46
CA GLU A 557 -19.42 -30.72 -14.32
C GLU A 557 -17.94 -30.39 -14.03
N ALA A 558 -17.14 -30.13 -15.06
CA ALA A 558 -15.75 -29.68 -14.92
C ALA A 558 -15.64 -28.30 -14.23
N PHE A 559 -16.68 -27.47 -14.33
CA PHE A 559 -16.80 -26.18 -13.65
C PHE A 559 -17.07 -26.37 -12.15
N THR A 560 -18.08 -27.17 -11.82
CA THR A 560 -18.51 -27.36 -10.42
C THR A 560 -17.45 -28.06 -9.57
N ARG A 561 -16.60 -28.91 -10.16
CA ARG A 561 -15.48 -29.57 -9.47
C ARG A 561 -14.37 -28.61 -9.00
N ARG A 562 -14.35 -27.38 -9.50
CA ARG A 562 -13.35 -26.36 -9.17
C ARG A 562 -13.79 -25.46 -8.01
N LEU A 563 -15.05 -25.54 -7.63
CA LEU A 563 -15.63 -24.72 -6.55
C LEU A 563 -15.68 -25.51 -5.24
N ASP A 564 -15.49 -24.81 -4.13
CA ASP A 564 -15.45 -25.43 -2.80
C ASP A 564 -16.85 -25.83 -2.31
N VAL A 565 -17.88 -25.02 -2.60
CA VAL A 565 -19.26 -25.26 -2.18
C VAL A 565 -20.22 -24.89 -3.32
N VAL A 566 -21.15 -25.78 -3.62
CA VAL A 566 -22.25 -25.53 -4.58
C VAL A 566 -23.58 -25.55 -3.84
N VAL A 567 -24.32 -24.48 -3.92
CA VAL A 567 -25.60 -24.29 -3.21
C VAL A 567 -26.72 -24.09 -4.23
N ASP A 568 -27.67 -25.02 -4.21
CA ASP A 568 -28.90 -24.92 -5.02
C ASP A 568 -29.99 -24.28 -4.19
N PHE A 569 -30.59 -23.24 -4.75
CA PHE A 569 -31.70 -22.50 -4.15
C PHE A 569 -33.01 -22.92 -4.82
N PRO A 570 -33.73 -23.87 -4.25
CA PRO A 570 -35.03 -24.27 -4.79
C PRO A 570 -36.10 -23.18 -4.54
N LEU A 571 -37.17 -23.26 -5.27
CA LEU A 571 -38.37 -22.50 -4.90
C LEU A 571 -38.87 -22.95 -3.52
N PRO A 572 -39.37 -22.03 -2.68
CA PRO A 572 -39.83 -22.36 -1.34
C PRO A 572 -41.07 -23.26 -1.41
N ASP A 573 -41.12 -24.30 -0.58
CA ASP A 573 -42.33 -25.11 -0.36
C ASP A 573 -43.40 -24.35 0.44
N GLU A 574 -44.57 -24.91 0.61
CA GLU A 574 -45.67 -24.26 1.31
C GLU A 574 -45.35 -23.81 2.75
N PRO A 575 -44.69 -24.63 3.60
CA PRO A 575 -44.27 -24.20 4.94
C PRO A 575 -43.31 -23.01 4.90
N LEU A 576 -42.33 -23.02 3.99
CA LEU A 576 -41.39 -21.91 3.83
C LEU A 576 -42.04 -20.66 3.28
N ARG A 577 -42.99 -20.79 2.32
CA ARG A 577 -43.76 -19.65 1.82
C ARG A 577 -44.59 -19.00 2.92
N ARG A 578 -45.24 -19.83 3.78
CA ARG A 578 -45.99 -19.32 4.94
C ARG A 578 -45.09 -18.49 5.86
N LEU A 579 -43.88 -18.99 6.16
CA LEU A 579 -42.92 -18.29 6.99
C LEU A 579 -42.40 -17.00 6.29
N LEU A 580 -42.20 -17.04 4.98
CA LEU A 580 -41.82 -15.86 4.18
C LEU A 580 -42.88 -14.79 4.24
N TRP A 581 -44.19 -15.16 4.06
CA TRP A 581 -45.27 -14.22 4.17
C TRP A 581 -45.36 -13.57 5.54
N ASP A 582 -45.25 -14.37 6.60
CA ASP A 582 -45.27 -13.87 7.99
C ASP A 582 -44.15 -12.87 8.26
N ARG A 583 -42.92 -13.18 7.82
CA ARG A 583 -41.77 -12.29 8.00
C ARG A 583 -41.82 -11.05 7.12
N CYS A 584 -42.21 -11.19 5.85
CA CYS A 584 -42.21 -10.06 4.91
C CYS A 584 -43.31 -9.05 5.21
N LEU A 585 -44.43 -9.46 5.81
CA LEU A 585 -45.48 -8.56 6.30
C LEU A 585 -45.07 -7.79 7.55
N GLY A 586 -43.93 -8.21 8.20
CA GLY A 586 -43.30 -7.48 9.29
C GLY A 586 -44.03 -7.59 10.63
N VAL A 587 -43.32 -7.30 11.71
CA VAL A 587 -43.82 -7.32 13.09
C VAL A 587 -44.33 -5.94 13.51
N THR A 588 -43.83 -4.88 12.90
CA THR A 588 -44.16 -3.49 13.28
C THR A 588 -45.26 -2.86 12.42
N ALA A 589 -45.52 -3.43 11.24
CA ALA A 589 -46.59 -2.94 10.38
C ALA A 589 -47.96 -3.25 11.00
N PRO A 590 -48.92 -2.30 11.05
CA PRO A 590 -50.26 -2.59 11.51
C PRO A 590 -50.90 -3.62 10.56
N ARG A 591 -51.20 -4.80 11.07
CA ARG A 591 -51.69 -5.95 10.33
C ARG A 591 -53.08 -6.35 10.81
N ALA A 592 -54.01 -6.50 9.90
CA ALA A 592 -55.29 -7.12 10.15
C ALA A 592 -55.18 -8.66 10.07
N ASP A 593 -56.30 -9.37 10.17
CA ASP A 593 -56.32 -10.82 9.99
C ASP A 593 -55.99 -11.18 8.53
N VAL A 594 -54.79 -11.71 8.29
CA VAL A 594 -54.29 -12.15 7.00
C VAL A 594 -54.20 -13.67 6.97
N ASP A 595 -54.86 -14.32 6.04
CA ASP A 595 -54.87 -15.76 5.84
C ASP A 595 -53.55 -16.25 5.22
N LEU A 596 -52.52 -16.44 6.09
CA LEU A 596 -51.18 -16.87 5.66
C LEU A 596 -51.16 -18.27 5.06
N ASP A 597 -52.06 -19.16 5.50
CA ASP A 597 -52.12 -20.54 5.02
C ASP A 597 -52.69 -20.56 3.58
N PHE A 598 -53.70 -19.75 3.30
CA PHE A 598 -54.17 -19.55 1.94
C PHE A 598 -53.08 -18.96 1.03
N LEU A 599 -52.41 -17.89 1.47
CA LEU A 599 -51.33 -17.26 0.69
C LEU A 599 -50.23 -18.24 0.36
N ALA A 600 -49.84 -19.07 1.30
CA ALA A 600 -48.77 -20.05 1.15
C ALA A 600 -49.14 -21.20 0.21
N SER A 601 -50.35 -21.71 0.30
CA SER A 601 -50.82 -22.85 -0.50
C SER A 601 -51.18 -22.42 -1.93
N ALA A 602 -51.89 -21.27 -2.09
CA ALA A 602 -52.40 -20.83 -3.40
C ALA A 602 -51.31 -20.20 -4.30
N PHE A 603 -50.34 -19.48 -3.73
CA PHE A 603 -49.38 -18.70 -4.52
C PHE A 603 -47.99 -19.28 -4.49
N GLU A 604 -47.60 -20.04 -5.53
CA GLU A 604 -46.25 -20.56 -5.72
C GLU A 604 -45.33 -19.45 -6.21
N LEU A 605 -44.83 -18.63 -5.25
CA LEU A 605 -43.97 -17.49 -5.50
C LEU A 605 -42.60 -17.70 -4.83
N ALA A 606 -41.54 -17.23 -5.48
CA ALA A 606 -40.23 -17.11 -4.86
C ALA A 606 -40.22 -16.03 -3.77
N GLY A 607 -39.31 -16.11 -2.83
CA GLY A 607 -39.19 -15.19 -1.68
C GLY A 607 -39.11 -13.70 -2.08
N GLY A 608 -38.41 -13.40 -3.16
CA GLY A 608 -38.35 -12.03 -3.71
C GLY A 608 -39.68 -11.48 -4.16
N HIS A 609 -40.53 -12.31 -4.78
CA HIS A 609 -41.89 -11.92 -5.20
C HIS A 609 -42.82 -11.77 -4.00
N ILE A 610 -42.72 -12.65 -3.01
CA ILE A 610 -43.46 -12.53 -1.75
C ILE A 610 -43.11 -11.21 -1.05
N ARG A 611 -41.81 -10.88 -0.97
CA ARG A 611 -41.35 -9.61 -0.40
C ARG A 611 -41.88 -8.39 -1.17
N SER A 612 -41.82 -8.43 -2.49
CA SER A 612 -42.35 -7.36 -3.36
C SER A 612 -43.82 -7.15 -3.15
N ALA A 613 -44.59 -8.25 -3.10
CA ALA A 613 -46.03 -8.20 -2.83
C ALA A 613 -46.36 -7.67 -1.43
N ALA A 614 -45.65 -8.11 -0.41
CA ALA A 614 -45.82 -7.66 0.98
C ALA A 614 -45.54 -6.14 1.12
N VAL A 615 -44.45 -5.65 0.53
CA VAL A 615 -44.12 -4.22 0.52
C VAL A 615 -45.18 -3.42 -0.24
N THR A 616 -45.64 -3.92 -1.39
CA THR A 616 -46.72 -3.26 -2.16
C THR A 616 -48.03 -3.21 -1.35
N ALA A 617 -48.39 -4.30 -0.67
CA ALA A 617 -49.57 -4.33 0.19
C ALA A 617 -49.45 -3.31 1.34
N ALA A 618 -48.25 -3.16 1.94
CA ALA A 618 -48.02 -2.17 2.97
C ALA A 618 -48.21 -0.72 2.47
N TYR A 619 -47.75 -0.41 1.24
CA TYR A 619 -47.97 0.90 0.65
C TYR A 619 -49.46 1.15 0.36
N LEU A 620 -50.21 0.13 -0.14
CA LEU A 620 -51.65 0.24 -0.37
C LEU A 620 -52.40 0.49 0.93
N ALA A 621 -52.05 -0.22 2.01
CA ALA A 621 -52.66 -0.04 3.32
C ALA A 621 -52.35 1.36 3.89
N ALA A 622 -51.13 1.84 3.75
CA ALA A 622 -50.72 3.15 4.22
C ALA A 622 -51.44 4.28 3.49
N ASP A 623 -51.61 4.16 2.17
CA ASP A 623 -52.38 5.11 1.33
C ASP A 623 -53.86 5.14 1.71
N ALA A 624 -54.42 3.97 2.02
CA ALA A 624 -55.79 3.85 2.52
C ALA A 624 -55.97 4.25 4.01
N GLY A 625 -54.89 4.53 4.74
CA GLY A 625 -54.92 4.87 6.16
C GLY A 625 -55.37 3.73 7.07
N GLY A 626 -55.18 2.45 6.64
CA GLY A 626 -55.63 1.25 7.34
C GLY A 626 -54.51 0.23 7.60
N PRO A 627 -54.79 -0.87 8.31
CA PRO A 627 -53.85 -1.98 8.48
C PRO A 627 -53.74 -2.79 7.18
N VAL A 628 -52.62 -3.53 7.03
CA VAL A 628 -52.42 -4.47 5.92
C VAL A 628 -53.37 -5.66 6.10
N GLY A 629 -54.35 -5.78 5.23
CA GLY A 629 -55.34 -6.87 5.21
C GLY A 629 -55.25 -7.72 3.93
N MET A 630 -56.17 -8.69 3.83
CA MET A 630 -56.22 -9.60 2.68
C MET A 630 -56.50 -8.85 1.35
N ALA A 631 -57.24 -7.74 1.36
CA ALA A 631 -57.50 -6.97 0.15
C ALA A 631 -56.22 -6.40 -0.46
N GLU A 632 -55.39 -5.76 0.36
CA GLU A 632 -54.13 -5.17 -0.04
C GLU A 632 -53.11 -6.24 -0.48
N VAL A 633 -53.04 -7.36 0.26
CA VAL A 633 -52.11 -8.46 -0.05
C VAL A 633 -52.49 -9.14 -1.36
N VAL A 634 -53.78 -9.48 -1.55
CA VAL A 634 -54.26 -10.14 -2.77
C VAL A 634 -54.17 -9.21 -3.99
N GLY A 635 -54.45 -7.92 -3.82
CA GLY A 635 -54.23 -6.91 -4.85
C GLY A 635 -52.75 -6.81 -5.27
N ALA A 636 -51.85 -6.80 -4.30
CA ALA A 636 -50.41 -6.78 -4.55
C ALA A 636 -49.93 -8.08 -5.24
N VAL A 637 -50.42 -9.25 -4.84
CA VAL A 637 -50.10 -10.53 -5.52
C VAL A 637 -50.61 -10.51 -6.97
N ALA A 638 -51.79 -9.99 -7.23
CA ALA A 638 -52.30 -9.87 -8.59
C ALA A 638 -51.40 -8.98 -9.47
N ARG A 639 -50.84 -7.91 -8.93
CA ARG A 639 -49.85 -7.07 -9.62
C ARG A 639 -48.56 -7.85 -9.90
N GLU A 640 -48.03 -8.64 -8.93
CA GLU A 640 -46.84 -9.49 -9.13
C GLU A 640 -47.10 -10.57 -10.20
N TYR A 641 -48.27 -11.21 -10.21
CA TYR A 641 -48.64 -12.18 -11.24
C TYR A 641 -48.60 -11.58 -12.65
N ARG A 642 -49.12 -10.34 -12.81
CA ARG A 642 -49.05 -9.63 -14.11
C ARG A 642 -47.63 -9.34 -14.53
N LYS A 643 -46.76 -8.90 -13.60
CA LYS A 643 -45.32 -8.71 -13.89
C LYS A 643 -44.66 -10.00 -14.35
N LEU A 644 -45.07 -11.14 -13.80
CA LEU A 644 -44.55 -12.46 -14.16
C LEU A 644 -45.21 -13.06 -15.42
N GLY A 645 -46.15 -12.33 -16.06
CA GLY A 645 -46.92 -12.84 -17.20
C GLY A 645 -47.87 -13.97 -16.84
N ARG A 646 -48.21 -14.13 -15.55
CA ARG A 646 -49.16 -15.15 -15.07
C ARG A 646 -50.60 -14.62 -15.09
N LEU A 647 -51.53 -15.52 -15.34
CA LEU A 647 -52.95 -15.17 -15.33
C LEU A 647 -53.47 -15.03 -13.89
N VAL A 648 -54.38 -14.05 -13.69
CA VAL A 648 -55.12 -13.88 -12.45
C VAL A 648 -56.47 -14.61 -12.64
N GLY A 649 -56.56 -15.81 -12.08
CA GLY A 649 -57.70 -16.70 -12.30
C GLY A 649 -58.29 -17.26 -11.02
N GLU A 650 -59.49 -17.89 -11.17
CA GLU A 650 -60.23 -18.49 -10.04
C GLU A 650 -59.45 -19.65 -9.38
N ARG A 651 -58.62 -20.37 -10.14
CA ARG A 651 -57.87 -21.51 -9.68
C ARG A 651 -56.86 -21.11 -8.59
N GLU A 652 -56.19 -19.97 -8.76
CA GLU A 652 -55.13 -19.49 -7.83
C GLU A 652 -55.69 -18.57 -6.76
N PHE A 653 -56.68 -17.70 -7.12
CA PHE A 653 -57.19 -16.68 -6.21
C PHE A 653 -58.43 -17.14 -5.43
N GLY A 654 -59.11 -18.22 -5.85
CA GLY A 654 -60.22 -18.81 -5.14
C GLY A 654 -61.25 -17.79 -4.65
N ARG A 655 -61.60 -17.86 -3.38
CA ARG A 655 -62.58 -16.96 -2.72
C ARG A 655 -62.15 -15.47 -2.73
N TYR A 656 -60.92 -15.17 -2.99
CA TYR A 656 -60.37 -13.80 -2.99
C TYR A 656 -60.26 -13.20 -4.40
N LEU A 657 -60.69 -13.89 -5.47
CA LEU A 657 -60.61 -13.39 -6.84
C LEU A 657 -61.27 -12.01 -7.00
N GLY A 658 -62.38 -11.79 -6.32
CA GLY A 658 -63.09 -10.50 -6.36
C GLY A 658 -62.23 -9.33 -5.86
N LEU A 659 -61.33 -9.56 -4.88
CA LEU A 659 -60.39 -8.56 -4.37
C LEU A 659 -59.27 -8.29 -5.38
N ALA A 660 -58.80 -9.33 -6.08
CA ALA A 660 -57.76 -9.21 -7.11
C ALA A 660 -58.20 -8.41 -8.35
N VAL A 661 -59.48 -8.49 -8.70
CA VAL A 661 -60.07 -7.81 -9.85
C VAL A 661 -60.49 -6.37 -9.51
N ALA A 662 -60.94 -6.11 -8.29
CA ALA A 662 -61.36 -4.77 -7.84
C ALA A 662 -60.19 -3.75 -7.85
N ASP A 663 -58.93 -4.21 -7.71
CA ASP A 663 -57.71 -3.37 -7.79
C ASP A 663 -57.32 -2.99 -9.24
N VAL A 664 -57.95 -3.60 -10.24
CA VAL A 664 -57.74 -3.32 -11.69
C VAL A 664 -58.46 -2.05 -12.14
N GLY A 665 -59.43 -1.59 -11.41
CA GLY A 665 -60.27 -0.44 -11.73
C GLY A 665 -59.89 0.85 -11.00
N ARG A 666 -58.85 0.82 -10.15
CA ARG A 666 -58.25 1.99 -9.51
C ARG A 666 -56.85 2.23 -10.06
#